data_0c2796dd331de5c0c5fac7ef09c9f18c
#
_entry.id   0c2796dd331de5c0c5fac7ef09c9f18c
#
_cell.length_a   1.000
_cell.length_b   1.000
_cell.length_c   1.000
_cell.angle_alpha   90.00
_cell.angle_beta   90.00
_cell.angle_gamma   90.00
#
_symmetry.space_group_name_H-M   'P 1'
#
loop_
_entity.id
_entity.type
_entity.pdbx_description
1 polymer ?
#
loop_
_entity_poly.entity_id
_entity_poly.type
_entity_poly.pdbx_seq_one_letter_code
_entity_poly.pdbx_strand_id
1 'polypeptide(L)'
;MRELLPLLGHGRDAKTCLYRCGNACDHPVPNQSDNSYLGDIVNAAVSRRGLLAAGGVSALVLGVDVRAAAASATATATAPAPAPTGLTFKPIPPNELDSFIVPNGYDHAVVIRWGDPILPGAPALDVHHQTGESQSKQFGYNNDFLGVLPFPGRDDRALLVSNHEYTNEELMFPGFTSQEALTVDQVRAAMAAHGMSVVELERVGRTGQWRPVRSRRLPYNKRLTMLATPFRVDGPAAGSPLLRTAADPAGTTVIGTLNNCAGGVTPWGTVLSGEENFNQYFVGGDAVPAADKPYLNRYGILTTARYPSGSRRWERAQERFDLAKHPNEANRFGWIVEVDPFEPGALPRKHTAMGRFKHEGANVIVARSGHVVAYMGDDERFEYLYKFVSSGTYRPHDRRHNLTLLSSGTLYVAQLDGDSPATEIDGSGKLPSDGAFDGTGKWIKLVSGTTSYVPGMTATEVLTFTRLAGDAVEATKMDRPEDVQPSLQTGKIYAALTNNTNRGVGTYPGVDEANPRTANRHGQILEITEDGGDHTGLTFTWSLPIVCGDPDDPSTYFAGFDKSKVSPISCPDNVAFDRTGNLWIATDGNALGSNDGLFATPIEGPSRGHLKQFLTVPPGAETCGPFLTGDDRSVFVAVQHPGEVTGATIDNPASTWPDGDFAKPAVVVTWRLDGGAIGS
;
A
#
# COMPACT_ATOMS: atom_id res chain seq x y z
N MET A 1 17.86 -20.09 28.84
CA MET A 1 17.19 -20.99 27.88
C MET A 1 15.81 -20.40 27.62
N ARG A 2 15.67 -19.59 26.58
CA ARG A 2 14.38 -19.27 25.99
C ARG A 2 14.21 -20.28 24.87
N GLU A 3 13.44 -21.32 25.12
CA GLU A 3 12.98 -22.21 24.08
C GLU A 3 12.24 -21.36 23.07
N LEU A 4 12.70 -21.43 21.85
CA LEU A 4 12.02 -20.99 20.65
C LEU A 4 10.64 -21.68 20.62
N LEU A 5 9.61 -20.98 21.07
CA LEU A 5 8.27 -21.30 20.61
C LEU A 5 8.33 -21.26 19.08
N PRO A 6 7.89 -22.32 18.38
CA PRO A 6 7.80 -22.26 16.95
C PRO A 6 6.93 -21.05 16.63
N LEU A 7 7.49 -20.11 15.91
CA LEU A 7 6.84 -18.91 15.42
C LEU A 7 5.53 -19.35 14.78
N LEU A 8 4.41 -19.03 15.42
CA LEU A 8 3.11 -18.92 14.77
C LEU A 8 3.23 -17.70 13.83
N GLY A 9 4.15 -17.80 12.88
CA GLY A 9 4.56 -16.74 12.01
C GLY A 9 3.42 -16.39 11.06
N HIS A 10 3.28 -15.10 10.81
CA HIS A 10 2.45 -14.55 9.74
C HIS A 10 3.06 -14.77 8.35
N GLY A 11 4.05 -15.66 8.20
CA GLY A 11 4.72 -15.98 6.94
C GLY A 11 5.97 -15.15 6.67
N ARG A 12 6.06 -13.94 7.21
CA ARG A 12 7.25 -13.08 7.08
C ARG A 12 8.40 -13.58 7.96
N ASP A 13 9.63 -13.46 7.47
CA ASP A 13 10.82 -13.71 8.25
C ASP A 13 10.95 -12.70 9.41
N ALA A 14 11.61 -13.09 10.50
CA ALA A 14 11.85 -12.22 11.64
C ALA A 14 12.66 -10.96 11.28
N LYS A 15 13.46 -11.00 10.22
CA LYS A 15 14.18 -9.84 9.70
C LYS A 15 13.27 -8.86 8.97
N THR A 16 12.36 -9.33 8.13
CA THR A 16 11.35 -8.48 7.51
C THR A 16 10.55 -7.76 8.58
N CYS A 17 10.13 -8.44 9.64
CA CYS A 17 9.46 -7.81 10.76
C CYS A 17 10.32 -6.74 11.46
N LEU A 18 11.63 -6.99 11.60
CA LEU A 18 12.53 -6.03 12.23
C LEU A 18 12.72 -4.77 11.36
N TYR A 19 13.01 -4.96 10.08
CA TYR A 19 13.44 -3.87 9.19
C TYR A 19 12.28 -3.14 8.50
N ARG A 20 11.22 -3.83 8.09
CA ARG A 20 10.06 -3.19 7.47
C ARG A 20 9.23 -2.41 8.49
N CYS A 21 8.76 -3.02 9.54
CA CYS A 21 7.83 -2.40 10.49
C CYS A 21 8.35 -2.28 11.93
N GLY A 22 9.63 -2.51 12.19
CA GLY A 22 10.23 -2.41 13.53
C GLY A 22 9.64 -3.39 14.54
N ASN A 23 9.34 -4.63 14.11
CA ASN A 23 8.69 -5.66 14.94
C ASN A 23 7.30 -5.25 15.47
N ALA A 24 6.51 -4.52 14.69
CA ALA A 24 5.17 -4.11 15.11
C ALA A 24 4.31 -5.27 15.62
N CYS A 25 4.56 -6.49 15.10
CA CYS A 25 3.87 -7.70 15.53
C CYS A 25 4.20 -8.16 16.95
N ASP A 26 5.37 -7.80 17.47
CA ASP A 26 5.83 -8.12 18.83
C ASP A 26 5.42 -7.06 19.86
N HIS A 27 4.87 -5.95 19.40
CA HIS A 27 4.39 -4.86 20.25
C HIS A 27 2.86 -4.94 20.41
N PRO A 28 2.30 -4.31 21.46
CA PRO A 28 0.86 -4.14 21.57
C PRO A 28 0.31 -3.49 20.30
N VAL A 29 -0.78 -4.01 19.77
CA VAL A 29 -1.47 -3.42 18.62
C VAL A 29 -1.77 -1.95 18.92
N PRO A 30 -1.39 -1.00 18.06
CA PRO A 30 -1.62 0.42 18.31
C PRO A 30 -3.10 0.80 18.43
N ASN A 31 -3.97 0.09 17.73
CA ASN A 31 -5.42 0.29 17.82
C ASN A 31 -5.95 -0.37 19.09
N GLN A 32 -6.13 0.41 20.14
CA GLN A 32 -6.73 0.02 21.43
C GLN A 32 -8.17 0.54 21.57
N SER A 33 -8.80 1.03 20.49
CA SER A 33 -10.17 1.55 20.55
C SER A 33 -11.17 0.45 20.88
N ASP A 34 -12.27 0.82 21.57
CA ASP A 34 -13.36 -0.07 21.92
C ASP A 34 -14.37 -0.24 20.76
N ASN A 35 -13.97 0.09 19.53
CA ASN A 35 -14.82 -0.07 18.35
C ASN A 35 -15.36 -1.50 18.31
N SER A 36 -16.63 -1.63 18.67
CA SER A 36 -17.33 -2.89 18.70
C SER A 36 -17.85 -3.22 17.32
N TYR A 37 -17.73 -4.48 16.94
CA TYR A 37 -18.46 -4.99 15.78
C TYR A 37 -19.96 -4.92 16.06
N LEU A 38 -20.76 -4.54 15.06
CA LEU A 38 -22.23 -4.44 15.19
C LEU A 38 -22.86 -5.74 15.70
N GLY A 39 -22.25 -6.90 15.40
CA GLY A 39 -22.66 -8.20 15.94
C GLY A 39 -22.64 -8.27 17.47
N ASP A 40 -21.68 -7.64 18.14
CA ASP A 40 -21.60 -7.58 19.60
C ASP A 40 -22.68 -6.66 20.16
N ILE A 41 -23.01 -5.57 19.45
CA ILE A 41 -24.11 -4.65 19.81
C ILE A 41 -25.45 -5.36 19.63
N VAL A 42 -25.65 -6.12 18.55
CA VAL A 42 -26.87 -6.90 18.31
C VAL A 42 -27.01 -8.02 19.34
N ASN A 43 -25.95 -8.76 19.67
CA ASN A 43 -25.96 -9.78 20.71
C ASN A 43 -26.26 -9.19 22.10
N ALA A 44 -25.70 -8.01 22.42
CA ALA A 44 -26.04 -7.28 23.64
C ALA A 44 -27.49 -6.77 23.66
N ALA A 45 -28.04 -6.39 22.51
CA ALA A 45 -29.43 -5.97 22.36
C ALA A 45 -30.40 -7.15 22.42
N VAL A 46 -30.04 -8.32 21.89
CA VAL A 46 -30.84 -9.54 21.97
C VAL A 46 -30.90 -10.11 23.39
N SER A 47 -29.81 -9.98 24.16
CA SER A 47 -29.81 -10.37 25.59
C SER A 47 -30.67 -9.46 26.49
N ARG A 48 -31.11 -8.31 26.01
CA ARG A 48 -32.01 -7.39 26.69
C ARG A 48 -33.47 -7.52 26.27
N ARG A 49 -33.88 -8.58 25.55
CA ARG A 49 -35.29 -8.89 25.29
C ARG A 49 -36.01 -9.45 26.52
N GLY A 50 -36.01 -8.67 27.57
CA GLY A 50 -36.84 -8.82 28.73
C GLY A 50 -37.22 -7.44 29.24
N LEU A 51 -37.94 -6.63 28.45
CA LEU A 51 -38.92 -5.65 28.94
C LEU A 51 -39.46 -4.78 27.78
N LEU A 52 -40.80 -4.77 27.74
CA LEU A 52 -41.68 -3.72 27.23
C LEU A 52 -42.23 -3.89 25.82
N ALA A 53 -43.34 -4.65 25.84
CA ALA A 53 -44.50 -4.31 25.05
C ALA A 53 -45.05 -2.95 25.55
N ALA A 54 -45.17 -1.98 24.67
CA ALA A 54 -46.27 -1.00 24.60
C ALA A 54 -45.91 0.19 23.70
N GLY A 55 -46.78 0.54 22.79
CA GLY A 55 -46.93 1.89 22.27
C GLY A 55 -46.60 2.07 20.80
N GLY A 56 -47.60 1.84 19.95
CA GLY A 56 -47.57 2.28 18.57
C GLY A 56 -47.61 3.80 18.44
N VAL A 57 -47.26 4.32 17.25
CA VAL A 57 -48.01 5.38 16.54
C VAL A 57 -47.38 5.66 15.17
N SER A 58 -48.14 5.41 14.13
CA SER A 58 -48.41 6.24 12.94
C SER A 58 -47.30 6.55 11.95
N ALA A 59 -47.43 5.91 10.80
CA ALA A 59 -46.92 6.33 9.50
C ALA A 59 -47.52 7.70 9.08
N LEU A 60 -46.69 8.59 8.54
CA LEU A 60 -47.15 9.69 7.71
C LEU A 60 -46.48 9.56 6.33
N VAL A 61 -47.30 9.14 5.38
CA VAL A 61 -47.00 9.16 3.95
C VAL A 61 -47.26 10.58 3.44
N LEU A 62 -46.26 11.24 2.88
CA LEU A 62 -46.45 12.37 2.00
C LEU A 62 -45.85 12.02 0.65
N GLY A 63 -46.76 11.69 -0.28
CA GLY A 63 -46.42 11.58 -1.70
C GLY A 63 -46.18 12.96 -2.33
N VAL A 64 -45.18 13.05 -3.14
CA VAL A 64 -45.02 14.13 -4.14
C VAL A 64 -44.70 13.47 -5.47
N ASP A 65 -45.67 13.53 -6.38
CA ASP A 65 -45.51 13.25 -7.80
C ASP A 65 -44.61 14.31 -8.43
N VAL A 66 -43.48 13.90 -9.03
CA VAL A 66 -42.76 14.73 -9.98
C VAL A 66 -42.61 13.98 -11.30
N ARG A 67 -43.36 14.46 -12.29
CA ARG A 67 -43.28 14.02 -13.67
C ARG A 67 -41.91 14.30 -14.24
N ALA A 68 -41.28 13.26 -14.77
CA ALA A 68 -40.04 13.36 -15.52
C ALA A 68 -40.28 14.01 -16.88
N ALA A 69 -39.52 15.06 -17.19
CA ALA A 69 -39.34 15.57 -18.54
C ALA A 69 -38.14 14.85 -19.14
N ALA A 70 -38.38 14.03 -20.17
CA ALA A 70 -37.33 13.36 -20.94
C ALA A 70 -36.60 14.40 -21.82
N ALA A 71 -35.36 14.68 -21.50
CA ALA A 71 -34.43 15.31 -22.43
C ALA A 71 -33.54 14.21 -23.01
N SER A 72 -33.72 13.93 -24.31
CA SER A 72 -32.88 13.02 -25.07
C SER A 72 -31.49 13.66 -25.24
N ALA A 73 -30.53 13.21 -24.44
CA ALA A 73 -29.11 13.41 -24.73
C ALA A 73 -28.64 12.17 -25.51
N THR A 74 -28.31 12.36 -26.78
CA THR A 74 -27.60 11.38 -27.60
C THR A 74 -26.22 11.13 -26.97
N ALA A 75 -26.12 10.11 -26.14
CA ALA A 75 -24.85 9.57 -25.72
C ALA A 75 -24.21 8.89 -26.93
N THR A 76 -23.08 9.39 -27.36
CA THR A 76 -22.15 8.65 -28.23
C THR A 76 -21.77 7.39 -27.46
N ALA A 77 -22.31 6.24 -27.90
CA ALA A 77 -21.96 4.95 -27.38
C ALA A 77 -20.45 4.72 -27.62
N THR A 78 -19.66 4.79 -26.56
CA THR A 78 -18.34 4.17 -26.55
C THR A 78 -18.54 2.69 -26.82
N ALA A 79 -17.78 2.13 -27.77
CA ALA A 79 -17.81 0.70 -28.03
C ALA A 79 -17.61 -0.05 -26.71
N PRO A 80 -18.35 -1.14 -26.46
CA PRO A 80 -18.16 -1.95 -25.26
C PRO A 80 -16.70 -2.39 -25.21
N ALA A 81 -16.09 -2.30 -24.03
CA ALA A 81 -14.76 -2.86 -23.79
C ALA A 81 -14.77 -4.32 -24.25
N PRO A 82 -13.68 -4.81 -24.88
CA PRO A 82 -13.59 -6.20 -25.26
C PRO A 82 -13.81 -7.05 -24.00
N ALA A 83 -14.64 -8.10 -24.14
CA ALA A 83 -14.86 -9.05 -23.06
C ALA A 83 -13.50 -9.57 -22.57
N PRO A 84 -13.30 -9.74 -21.22
CA PRO A 84 -12.04 -10.21 -20.69
C PRO A 84 -11.59 -11.46 -21.43
N THR A 85 -10.50 -11.38 -22.16
CA THR A 85 -9.86 -12.57 -22.73
C THR A 85 -9.27 -13.31 -21.57
N GLY A 86 -9.74 -14.54 -21.30
CA GLY A 86 -9.26 -15.35 -20.18
C GLY A 86 -7.74 -15.48 -20.24
N LEU A 87 -7.10 -15.41 -19.06
CA LEU A 87 -5.66 -15.62 -18.92
C LEU A 87 -5.28 -17.01 -19.47
N THR A 88 -4.47 -17.07 -20.53
CA THR A 88 -4.18 -18.32 -21.24
C THR A 88 -2.81 -18.91 -20.91
N PHE A 89 -1.94 -18.18 -20.22
CA PHE A 89 -0.65 -18.72 -19.80
C PHE A 89 -0.81 -19.93 -18.87
N LYS A 90 0.16 -20.86 -18.94
CA LYS A 90 0.23 -21.97 -18.02
C LYS A 90 0.87 -21.49 -16.71
N PRO A 91 0.20 -21.65 -15.55
CA PRO A 91 0.76 -21.21 -14.28
C PRO A 91 2.06 -21.95 -13.98
N ILE A 92 3.00 -21.27 -13.31
CA ILE A 92 4.17 -21.92 -12.74
C ILE A 92 3.82 -22.52 -11.39
N PRO A 93 4.45 -23.64 -10.99
CA PRO A 93 4.26 -24.19 -9.65
C PRO A 93 4.97 -23.33 -8.60
N PRO A 94 4.51 -23.33 -7.34
CA PRO A 94 5.27 -22.81 -6.20
C PRO A 94 6.68 -23.41 -6.16
N ASN A 95 7.68 -22.61 -5.79
CA ASN A 95 9.08 -23.06 -5.69
C ASN A 95 9.88 -22.21 -4.69
N GLU A 96 11.13 -22.63 -4.41
CA GLU A 96 12.08 -21.97 -3.49
C GLU A 96 13.42 -21.68 -4.18
N LEU A 97 13.41 -21.51 -5.52
CA LEU A 97 14.64 -21.32 -6.30
C LEU A 97 15.20 -19.90 -6.11
N ASP A 98 16.51 -19.78 -5.96
CA ASP A 98 17.21 -18.47 -5.97
C ASP A 98 17.26 -17.90 -7.39
N SER A 99 16.09 -17.58 -7.94
CA SER A 99 15.91 -17.14 -9.32
C SER A 99 14.57 -16.44 -9.51
N PHE A 100 14.51 -15.55 -10.47
CA PHE A 100 13.28 -15.00 -10.99
C PHE A 100 12.71 -15.94 -12.06
N ILE A 101 11.53 -16.50 -11.86
CA ILE A 101 10.93 -17.53 -12.73
C ILE A 101 9.67 -16.99 -13.40
N VAL A 102 9.55 -17.23 -14.71
CA VAL A 102 8.39 -16.84 -15.52
C VAL A 102 7.84 -18.04 -16.29
N PRO A 103 6.59 -18.00 -16.81
CA PRO A 103 6.01 -19.10 -17.58
C PRO A 103 6.75 -19.34 -18.90
N ASN A 104 6.62 -20.56 -19.43
CA ASN A 104 7.11 -20.86 -20.77
C ASN A 104 6.50 -19.90 -21.82
N GLY A 105 7.34 -19.40 -22.72
CA GLY A 105 6.95 -18.43 -23.75
C GLY A 105 7.14 -16.97 -23.31
N TYR A 106 7.59 -16.75 -22.09
CA TYR A 106 7.97 -15.44 -21.56
C TYR A 106 9.48 -15.37 -21.32
N ASP A 107 10.01 -14.16 -21.27
CA ASP A 107 11.37 -13.83 -20.88
C ASP A 107 11.37 -12.62 -19.96
N HIS A 108 12.46 -12.39 -19.27
CA HIS A 108 12.60 -11.29 -18.32
C HIS A 108 14.01 -10.66 -18.37
N ALA A 109 14.11 -9.46 -17.87
CA ALA A 109 15.41 -8.79 -17.70
C ALA A 109 15.39 -7.87 -16.47
N VAL A 110 16.50 -7.82 -15.75
CA VAL A 110 16.74 -6.79 -14.75
C VAL A 110 16.90 -5.44 -15.46
N VAL A 111 16.06 -4.48 -15.10
CA VAL A 111 16.06 -3.13 -15.65
C VAL A 111 17.11 -2.28 -14.94
N ILE A 112 17.03 -2.25 -13.61
CA ILE A 112 17.91 -1.47 -12.74
C ILE A 112 17.91 -2.09 -11.34
N ARG A 113 19.01 -1.95 -10.63
CA ARG A 113 19.21 -2.51 -9.29
C ARG A 113 19.76 -1.49 -8.31
N TRP A 114 19.65 -1.75 -7.04
CA TRP A 114 20.30 -0.96 -6.00
C TRP A 114 21.74 -0.64 -6.32
N GLY A 115 22.10 0.62 -6.17
CA GLY A 115 23.48 1.10 -6.38
C GLY A 115 23.83 1.43 -7.83
N ASP A 116 22.96 1.12 -8.81
CA ASP A 116 23.19 1.53 -10.21
C ASP A 116 23.22 3.06 -10.31
N PRO A 117 24.21 3.63 -11.02
CA PRO A 117 24.33 5.08 -11.21
C PRO A 117 23.14 5.64 -12.01
N ILE A 118 22.43 6.64 -11.49
CA ILE A 118 21.33 7.30 -12.21
C ILE A 118 21.52 8.81 -12.40
N LEU A 119 22.40 9.46 -11.60
CA LEU A 119 22.70 10.88 -11.75
C LEU A 119 24.13 11.11 -12.25
N PRO A 120 24.41 12.27 -12.88
CA PRO A 120 25.76 12.59 -13.33
C PRO A 120 26.78 12.55 -12.17
N GLY A 121 27.92 11.90 -12.41
CA GLY A 121 28.97 11.75 -11.41
C GLY A 121 28.69 10.76 -10.29
N ALA A 122 27.64 9.94 -10.42
CA ALA A 122 27.43 8.82 -9.52
C ALA A 122 28.56 7.79 -9.70
N PRO A 123 29.21 7.34 -8.61
CA PRO A 123 30.16 6.23 -8.68
C PRO A 123 29.41 4.91 -8.91
N ALA A 124 30.12 3.86 -9.27
CA ALA A 124 29.63 2.49 -9.15
C ALA A 124 29.43 2.14 -7.67
N LEU A 125 28.53 1.18 -7.38
CA LEU A 125 28.34 0.67 -6.02
C LEU A 125 29.65 0.06 -5.49
N ASP A 126 30.06 0.53 -4.32
CA ASP A 126 31.14 -0.06 -3.53
C ASP A 126 30.60 -0.28 -2.11
N VAL A 127 30.30 -1.54 -1.77
CA VAL A 127 29.66 -1.90 -0.49
C VAL A 127 30.57 -1.64 0.72
N HIS A 128 31.90 -1.56 0.51
CA HIS A 128 32.86 -1.26 1.59
C HIS A 128 33.04 0.25 1.84
N HIS A 129 32.67 1.11 0.89
CA HIS A 129 32.88 2.56 0.97
C HIS A 129 31.60 3.36 0.65
N GLN A 130 30.45 2.87 1.11
CA GLN A 130 29.19 3.56 0.91
C GLN A 130 29.11 4.85 1.71
N THR A 131 28.64 5.91 1.07
CA THR A 131 28.39 7.22 1.69
C THR A 131 27.00 7.74 1.33
N GLY A 132 26.45 8.64 2.14
CA GLY A 132 25.21 9.32 1.79
C GLY A 132 25.32 10.12 0.49
N GLU A 133 26.50 10.64 0.13
CA GLU A 133 26.70 11.35 -1.14
C GLU A 133 26.64 10.41 -2.34
N SER A 134 27.34 9.26 -2.30
CA SER A 134 27.31 8.27 -3.39
C SER A 134 25.91 7.72 -3.58
N GLN A 135 25.27 7.28 -2.50
CA GLN A 135 23.93 6.70 -2.54
C GLN A 135 22.85 7.69 -3.00
N SER A 136 23.02 9.00 -2.73
CA SER A 136 22.13 10.05 -3.24
C SER A 136 22.15 10.23 -4.76
N LYS A 137 23.08 9.59 -5.46
CA LYS A 137 23.22 9.63 -6.93
C LYS A 137 22.93 8.28 -7.60
N GLN A 138 22.74 7.24 -6.80
CA GLN A 138 22.48 5.87 -7.22
C GLN A 138 21.01 5.52 -7.04
N PHE A 139 20.54 4.46 -7.71
CA PHE A 139 19.24 3.86 -7.45
C PHE A 139 19.15 3.39 -6.00
N GLY A 140 18.01 3.60 -5.34
CA GLY A 140 17.84 3.32 -3.92
C GLY A 140 17.73 1.84 -3.59
N TYR A 141 17.55 1.54 -2.31
CA TYR A 141 17.38 0.19 -1.79
C TYR A 141 15.89 -0.16 -1.71
N ASN A 142 15.53 -1.42 -1.61
CA ASN A 142 14.17 -1.95 -1.46
C ASN A 142 13.14 -1.16 -2.28
N ASN A 143 13.22 -1.33 -3.60
CA ASN A 143 12.23 -0.75 -4.50
C ASN A 143 10.88 -1.42 -4.29
N ASP A 144 9.83 -0.60 -4.20
CA ASP A 144 8.44 -1.00 -4.05
C ASP A 144 7.62 -0.54 -5.26
N PHE A 145 6.68 0.39 -5.10
CA PHE A 145 5.85 0.88 -6.20
C PHE A 145 6.64 1.27 -7.44
N LEU A 146 6.11 0.88 -8.59
CA LEU A 146 6.63 1.23 -9.90
C LEU A 146 5.57 1.96 -10.73
N GLY A 147 5.94 3.10 -11.29
CA GLY A 147 5.16 3.79 -12.31
C GLY A 147 5.98 3.92 -13.59
N VAL A 148 5.51 3.37 -14.71
CA VAL A 148 6.19 3.52 -16.01
C VAL A 148 5.35 4.41 -16.91
N LEU A 149 5.71 5.70 -16.99
CA LEU A 149 4.95 6.73 -17.67
C LEU A 149 5.57 7.03 -19.04
N PRO A 150 4.88 6.71 -20.15
CA PRO A 150 5.39 6.99 -21.48
C PRO A 150 5.50 8.50 -21.74
N PHE A 151 6.52 8.92 -22.50
CA PHE A 151 6.56 10.28 -23.00
C PHE A 151 5.40 10.53 -23.98
N PRO A 152 4.76 11.70 -23.95
CA PRO A 152 3.66 12.01 -24.85
C PRO A 152 4.01 11.72 -26.32
N GLY A 153 3.20 10.88 -26.97
CA GLY A 153 3.40 10.50 -28.36
C GLY A 153 4.56 9.52 -28.62
N ARG A 154 5.13 8.90 -27.59
CA ARG A 154 6.23 7.93 -27.68
C ARG A 154 5.82 6.62 -27.01
N ASP A 155 6.02 5.51 -27.70
CA ASP A 155 5.84 4.15 -27.17
C ASP A 155 7.17 3.44 -26.87
N ASP A 156 8.28 4.07 -27.26
CA ASP A 156 9.64 3.56 -27.11
C ASP A 156 10.43 4.24 -25.97
N ARG A 157 9.84 5.23 -25.31
CA ARG A 157 10.48 6.00 -24.22
C ARG A 157 9.52 6.22 -23.08
N ALA A 158 9.98 6.03 -21.84
CA ALA A 158 9.20 6.21 -20.63
C ALA A 158 10.06 6.74 -19.49
N LEU A 159 9.39 7.24 -18.44
CA LEU A 159 9.98 7.48 -17.13
C LEU A 159 9.56 6.37 -16.18
N LEU A 160 10.52 5.65 -15.63
CA LEU A 160 10.31 4.80 -14.46
C LEU A 160 10.38 5.67 -13.22
N VAL A 161 9.33 5.65 -12.42
CA VAL A 161 9.31 6.17 -11.04
C VAL A 161 9.27 4.97 -10.12
N SER A 162 10.21 4.90 -9.18
CA SER A 162 10.30 3.80 -8.22
C SER A 162 10.39 4.37 -6.81
N ASN A 163 9.58 3.81 -5.91
CA ASN A 163 9.71 4.01 -4.47
C ASN A 163 10.88 3.22 -3.91
N HIS A 164 11.43 3.66 -2.77
CA HIS A 164 12.46 2.97 -2.00
C HIS A 164 12.05 3.01 -0.53
N GLU A 165 11.55 1.89 -0.05
CA GLU A 165 10.82 1.83 1.20
C GLU A 165 11.74 1.86 2.43
N TYR A 166 12.49 0.80 2.67
CA TYR A 166 13.37 0.69 3.83
C TYR A 166 14.74 0.09 3.47
N THR A 167 15.59 -0.15 4.47
CA THR A 167 16.94 -0.68 4.29
C THR A 167 17.20 -1.88 5.22
N ASN A 168 18.01 -2.82 4.76
CA ASN A 168 18.52 -3.95 5.51
C ASN A 168 20.01 -3.77 5.72
N GLU A 169 20.41 -3.14 6.79
CA GLU A 169 21.80 -2.73 6.99
C GLU A 169 22.76 -3.92 7.02
N GLU A 170 22.34 -5.11 7.48
CA GLU A 170 23.16 -6.33 7.39
C GLU A 170 23.32 -6.90 5.98
N LEU A 171 22.40 -6.58 5.06
CA LEU A 171 22.50 -6.94 3.65
C LEU A 171 23.19 -5.85 2.82
N MET A 172 23.42 -4.66 3.41
CA MET A 172 24.04 -3.51 2.76
C MET A 172 25.51 -3.31 3.15
N PHE A 173 25.87 -3.57 4.41
CA PHE A 173 27.17 -3.21 4.96
C PHE A 173 27.95 -4.43 5.44
N PRO A 174 29.08 -4.78 4.77
CA PRO A 174 29.96 -5.85 5.25
C PRO A 174 30.40 -5.63 6.70
N GLY A 175 30.39 -6.72 7.48
CA GLY A 175 30.75 -6.68 8.90
C GLY A 175 29.70 -6.02 9.81
N PHE A 176 28.46 -5.87 9.35
CA PHE A 176 27.37 -5.34 10.20
C PHE A 176 27.19 -6.17 11.47
N THR A 177 27.04 -5.51 12.62
CA THR A 177 26.79 -6.17 13.92
C THR A 177 25.56 -5.62 14.65
N SER A 178 25.28 -4.34 14.55
CA SER A 178 24.07 -3.69 15.10
C SER A 178 23.90 -2.28 14.53
N GLN A 179 22.70 -1.72 14.71
CA GLN A 179 22.40 -0.33 14.35
C GLN A 179 23.28 0.69 15.11
N GLU A 180 23.63 0.39 16.36
CA GLU A 180 24.52 1.22 17.20
C GLU A 180 25.97 1.23 16.68
N ALA A 181 26.41 0.15 16.04
CA ALA A 181 27.79 0.01 15.55
C ALA A 181 28.00 0.71 14.21
N LEU A 182 26.95 1.04 13.47
CA LEU A 182 27.06 1.76 12.20
C LEU A 182 27.82 3.09 12.37
N THR A 183 28.64 3.45 11.42
CA THR A 183 29.20 4.79 11.33
C THR A 183 28.13 5.80 10.94
N VAL A 184 28.35 7.08 11.22
CA VAL A 184 27.41 8.14 10.79
C VAL A 184 27.27 8.19 9.27
N ASP A 185 28.33 7.86 8.51
CA ASP A 185 28.27 7.81 7.04
C ASP A 185 27.44 6.62 6.54
N GLN A 186 27.48 5.46 7.20
CA GLN A 186 26.60 4.34 6.90
C GLN A 186 25.13 4.68 7.21
N VAL A 187 24.86 5.35 8.35
CA VAL A 187 23.50 5.86 8.64
C VAL A 187 23.03 6.83 7.56
N ARG A 188 23.90 7.74 7.10
CA ARG A 188 23.57 8.65 5.98
C ARG A 188 23.36 7.91 4.66
N ALA A 189 24.13 6.85 4.39
CA ALA A 189 23.92 6.00 3.22
C ALA A 189 22.55 5.30 3.28
N ALA A 190 22.17 4.72 4.42
CA ALA A 190 20.84 4.15 4.64
C ALA A 190 19.73 5.20 4.43
N MET A 191 19.87 6.40 5.01
CA MET A 191 18.92 7.52 4.77
C MET A 191 18.84 7.92 3.31
N ALA A 192 19.96 7.93 2.57
CA ALA A 192 19.99 8.26 1.15
C ALA A 192 19.40 7.15 0.28
N ALA A 193 19.38 5.91 0.76
CA ALA A 193 18.84 4.76 0.06
C ALA A 193 17.29 4.76 0.04
N HIS A 194 16.65 5.46 0.98
CA HIS A 194 15.20 5.68 1.02
C HIS A 194 14.72 6.74 0.02
N GLY A 195 13.40 6.81 -0.15
CA GLY A 195 12.72 7.84 -0.93
C GLY A 195 12.31 7.37 -2.32
N MET A 196 12.63 8.13 -3.39
CA MET A 196 12.15 7.80 -4.73
C MET A 196 13.23 8.05 -5.79
N SER A 197 13.14 7.31 -6.90
CA SER A 197 13.94 7.51 -8.12
C SER A 197 13.07 7.81 -9.32
N VAL A 198 13.54 8.66 -10.22
CA VAL A 198 13.01 8.79 -11.59
C VAL A 198 14.14 8.44 -12.57
N VAL A 199 13.87 7.52 -13.50
CA VAL A 199 14.87 7.01 -14.45
C VAL A 199 14.28 6.99 -15.86
N GLU A 200 15.00 7.58 -16.82
CA GLU A 200 14.62 7.50 -18.23
C GLU A 200 14.85 6.10 -18.79
N LEU A 201 13.81 5.49 -19.35
CA LEU A 201 13.84 4.18 -20.00
C LEU A 201 13.67 4.27 -21.51
N GLU A 202 14.25 3.30 -22.22
CA GLU A 202 14.01 3.04 -23.62
C GLU A 202 13.62 1.58 -23.85
N ARG A 203 12.69 1.35 -24.78
CA ARG A 203 12.27 0.02 -25.22
C ARG A 203 13.36 -0.60 -26.11
N VAL A 204 13.62 -1.87 -25.94
CA VAL A 204 14.59 -2.61 -26.78
C VAL A 204 13.91 -3.09 -28.05
N GLY A 205 14.13 -2.39 -29.15
CA GLY A 205 13.52 -2.71 -30.43
C GLY A 205 11.99 -2.64 -30.39
N ARG A 206 11.30 -3.70 -30.82
CA ARG A 206 9.83 -3.85 -30.79
C ARG A 206 9.36 -4.89 -29.78
N THR A 207 10.24 -5.30 -28.87
CA THR A 207 9.92 -6.27 -27.81
C THR A 207 9.20 -5.58 -26.64
N GLY A 208 8.80 -6.37 -25.63
CA GLY A 208 8.38 -5.83 -24.33
C GLY A 208 9.53 -5.51 -23.37
N GLN A 209 10.78 -5.69 -23.79
CA GLN A 209 11.95 -5.41 -22.97
C GLN A 209 12.25 -3.91 -22.90
N TRP A 210 12.63 -3.45 -21.69
CA TRP A 210 13.04 -2.07 -21.42
C TRP A 210 14.38 -2.03 -20.72
N ARG A 211 15.10 -0.91 -20.87
CA ARG A 211 16.36 -0.65 -20.19
C ARG A 211 16.55 0.84 -19.90
N PRO A 212 17.39 1.24 -18.95
CA PRO A 212 17.77 2.62 -18.76
C PRO A 212 18.45 3.20 -20.01
N VAL A 213 18.16 4.46 -20.29
CA VAL A 213 18.76 5.18 -21.41
C VAL A 213 20.24 5.41 -21.14
N ARG A 214 21.09 5.04 -22.09
CA ARG A 214 22.53 5.30 -22.03
C ARG A 214 22.86 6.65 -22.68
N SER A 215 22.88 7.70 -21.88
CA SER A 215 23.21 9.07 -22.32
C SER A 215 23.95 9.82 -21.22
N ARG A 216 24.79 10.79 -21.62
CA ARG A 216 25.42 11.72 -20.67
C ARG A 216 24.46 12.81 -20.18
N ARG A 217 23.34 12.99 -20.87
CA ARG A 217 22.32 13.99 -20.53
C ARG A 217 20.98 13.29 -20.35
N LEU A 218 20.57 13.18 -19.09
CA LEU A 218 19.33 12.56 -18.64
C LEU A 218 18.58 13.58 -17.76
N PRO A 219 17.90 14.56 -18.36
CA PRO A 219 17.34 15.71 -17.64
C PRO A 219 16.21 15.33 -16.69
N TYR A 220 15.55 14.18 -16.89
CA TYR A 220 14.44 13.72 -16.06
C TYR A 220 14.90 12.79 -14.92
N ASN A 221 16.13 12.27 -14.96
CA ASN A 221 16.62 11.44 -13.87
C ASN A 221 16.70 12.24 -12.56
N LYS A 222 16.13 11.67 -11.49
CA LYS A 222 16.08 12.29 -10.15
C LYS A 222 16.32 11.25 -9.06
N ARG A 223 16.89 11.71 -7.95
CA ARG A 223 16.83 11.05 -6.65
C ARG A 223 16.15 12.00 -5.66
N LEU A 224 15.06 11.55 -5.04
CA LEU A 224 14.41 12.22 -3.94
C LEU A 224 14.75 11.42 -2.68
N THR A 225 15.59 11.98 -1.82
CA THR A 225 16.17 11.26 -0.68
C THR A 225 15.69 11.84 0.64
N MET A 226 15.79 11.06 1.68
CA MET A 226 15.57 11.49 3.06
C MET A 226 16.56 12.55 3.53
N LEU A 227 17.78 12.59 2.94
CA LEU A 227 18.86 13.46 3.42
C LEU A 227 18.61 14.95 3.17
N ALA A 228 18.15 15.32 1.97
CA ALA A 228 18.23 16.72 1.54
C ALA A 228 17.09 17.22 0.64
N THR A 229 16.22 16.34 0.12
CA THR A 229 15.18 16.77 -0.80
C THR A 229 14.06 17.51 -0.07
N PRO A 230 13.76 18.79 -0.39
CA PRO A 230 12.64 19.49 0.21
C PRO A 230 11.31 19.05 -0.40
N PHE A 231 10.30 18.87 0.44
CA PHE A 231 8.91 18.59 0.08
C PHE A 231 8.03 19.73 0.57
N ARG A 232 7.16 20.23 -0.29
CA ARG A 232 6.14 21.20 0.11
C ARG A 232 5.00 20.45 0.80
N VAL A 233 4.61 20.90 1.98
CA VAL A 233 3.38 20.45 2.65
C VAL A 233 2.22 21.35 2.18
N ASP A 234 1.14 20.75 1.71
CA ASP A 234 -0.07 21.47 1.32
C ASP A 234 -1.34 20.88 1.95
N GLY A 235 -2.49 21.50 1.67
CA GLY A 235 -3.75 21.09 2.25
C GLY A 235 -4.05 21.76 3.61
N PRO A 236 -5.18 21.40 4.25
CA PRO A 236 -5.73 22.16 5.38
C PRO A 236 -4.89 22.12 6.67
N ALA A 237 -4.04 21.09 6.86
CA ALA A 237 -3.17 21.01 8.04
C ALA A 237 -1.81 21.70 7.81
N ALA A 238 -1.47 22.12 6.58
CA ALA A 238 -0.23 22.84 6.30
C ALA A 238 -0.13 24.11 7.15
N GLY A 239 1.05 24.34 7.76
CA GLY A 239 1.29 25.49 8.62
C GLY A 239 0.66 25.43 10.00
N SER A 240 -0.02 24.33 10.36
CA SER A 240 -0.57 24.18 11.71
C SER A 240 0.52 24.08 12.78
N PRO A 241 0.22 24.42 14.03
CA PRO A 241 1.15 24.23 15.14
C PRO A 241 1.71 22.80 15.25
N LEU A 242 0.93 21.78 14.89
CA LEU A 242 1.30 20.36 14.94
C LEU A 242 2.41 19.98 13.94
N LEU A 243 2.60 20.78 12.86
CA LEU A 243 3.60 20.55 11.83
C LEU A 243 4.81 21.50 11.90
N ARG A 244 4.81 22.47 12.83
CA ARG A 244 5.90 23.44 12.99
C ARG A 244 7.05 22.85 13.78
N THR A 245 8.27 23.17 13.34
CA THR A 245 9.51 22.84 14.04
C THR A 245 10.42 24.07 14.08
N ALA A 246 11.50 24.01 14.86
CA ALA A 246 12.48 25.09 14.88
C ALA A 246 13.14 25.29 13.50
N ALA A 247 13.31 24.23 12.71
CA ALA A 247 13.88 24.29 11.36
C ALA A 247 12.87 24.77 10.32
N ASP A 248 11.56 24.61 10.56
CA ASP A 248 10.46 25.08 9.73
C ASP A 248 9.35 25.70 10.58
N PRO A 249 9.52 26.96 11.02
CA PRO A 249 8.51 27.67 11.83
C PRO A 249 7.20 27.91 11.07
N ALA A 250 7.23 27.86 9.74
CA ALA A 250 6.03 27.98 8.92
C ALA A 250 5.21 26.66 8.88
N GLY A 251 5.84 25.49 9.08
CA GLY A 251 5.19 24.17 9.01
C GLY A 251 4.73 23.81 7.61
N THR A 252 5.45 24.24 6.59
CA THR A 252 5.06 24.08 5.17
C THR A 252 6.12 23.42 4.30
N THR A 253 7.27 23.06 4.88
CA THR A 253 8.38 22.42 4.14
C THR A 253 9.01 21.31 5.00
N VAL A 254 9.05 20.10 4.46
CA VAL A 254 9.70 18.96 5.12
C VAL A 254 10.90 18.51 4.29
N ILE A 255 12.02 18.24 4.93
CA ILE A 255 13.15 17.62 4.26
C ILE A 255 12.96 16.11 4.24
N GLY A 256 12.88 15.55 3.05
CA GLY A 256 12.83 14.12 2.81
C GLY A 256 11.45 13.48 2.86
N THR A 257 11.45 12.24 2.38
CA THR A 257 10.37 11.27 2.48
C THR A 257 10.98 9.93 2.87
N LEU A 258 10.24 9.08 3.55
CA LEU A 258 10.73 7.82 4.07
C LEU A 258 9.64 6.76 4.05
N ASN A 259 10.08 5.50 4.03
CA ASN A 259 9.20 4.34 3.99
C ASN A 259 8.14 4.47 2.90
N ASN A 260 8.61 4.80 1.69
CA ASN A 260 7.77 4.97 0.51
C ASN A 260 7.40 3.58 -0.03
N CYS A 261 6.20 3.13 0.30
CA CYS A 261 5.67 1.83 -0.05
C CYS A 261 4.93 1.85 -1.40
N ALA A 262 3.71 1.36 -1.48
CA ALA A 262 2.91 1.39 -2.69
C ALA A 262 2.53 2.82 -3.12
N GLY A 263 1.82 2.94 -4.21
CA GLY A 263 1.48 4.24 -4.79
C GLY A 263 0.43 4.16 -5.88
N GLY A 264 0.37 5.20 -6.70
CA GLY A 264 -0.56 5.25 -7.83
C GLY A 264 -0.14 6.28 -8.88
N VAL A 265 -0.66 6.14 -10.09
CA VAL A 265 -0.46 7.10 -11.17
C VAL A 265 -1.72 7.95 -11.34
N THR A 266 -1.56 9.26 -11.31
CA THR A 266 -2.70 10.17 -11.50
C THR A 266 -3.07 10.35 -12.98
N PRO A 267 -4.32 10.68 -13.29
CA PRO A 267 -4.74 10.97 -14.67
C PRO A 267 -4.02 12.18 -15.32
N TRP A 268 -3.33 13.00 -14.54
CA TRP A 268 -2.52 14.12 -15.03
C TRP A 268 -1.02 13.84 -15.08
N GLY A 269 -0.62 12.58 -14.88
CA GLY A 269 0.74 12.11 -15.10
C GLY A 269 1.73 12.42 -13.97
N THR A 270 1.26 12.51 -12.72
CA THR A 270 2.10 12.48 -11.53
C THR A 270 2.02 11.12 -10.86
N VAL A 271 2.95 10.85 -9.95
CA VAL A 271 2.99 9.62 -9.14
C VAL A 271 2.72 9.98 -7.69
N LEU A 272 1.83 9.22 -7.07
CA LEU A 272 1.55 9.22 -5.64
C LEU A 272 2.33 8.11 -4.95
N SER A 273 2.77 8.35 -3.73
CA SER A 273 3.49 7.38 -2.90
C SER A 273 3.03 7.50 -1.45
N GLY A 274 2.77 6.38 -0.80
CA GLY A 274 2.49 6.32 0.63
C GLY A 274 3.76 6.44 1.47
N GLU A 275 3.70 7.14 2.60
CA GLU A 275 4.70 7.06 3.67
C GLU A 275 4.12 6.13 4.75
N GLU A 276 4.59 4.89 4.83
CA GLU A 276 3.96 3.83 5.59
C GLU A 276 4.56 3.70 7.01
N ASN A 277 5.58 2.90 7.20
CA ASN A 277 6.13 2.52 8.51
C ASN A 277 7.08 3.57 9.12
N PHE A 278 6.70 4.85 9.08
CA PHE A 278 7.52 5.97 9.55
C PHE A 278 7.82 5.93 11.07
N ASN A 279 7.08 5.16 11.86
CA ASN A 279 7.20 5.10 13.32
C ASN A 279 8.57 4.63 13.82
N GLN A 280 9.26 3.74 13.10
CA GLN A 280 10.52 3.12 13.51
C GLN A 280 11.75 4.02 13.43
N TYR A 281 11.63 5.20 12.82
CA TYR A 281 12.77 6.10 12.60
C TYR A 281 12.99 7.08 13.76
N PHE A 282 12.08 7.19 14.71
CA PHE A 282 12.11 8.14 15.80
C PHE A 282 12.57 7.51 17.11
N VAL A 283 13.33 8.30 17.89
CA VAL A 283 13.77 7.96 19.25
C VAL A 283 13.33 9.04 20.23
N GLY A 284 13.52 8.83 21.53
CA GLY A 284 13.25 9.85 22.56
C GLY A 284 11.77 10.05 22.89
N GLY A 285 10.88 9.13 22.48
CA GLY A 285 9.46 9.21 22.81
C GLY A 285 9.16 9.14 24.31
N ASP A 286 10.06 8.57 25.12
CA ASP A 286 9.96 8.51 26.58
C ASP A 286 9.98 9.90 27.24
N ALA A 287 10.67 10.86 26.62
CA ALA A 287 10.85 12.22 27.13
C ALA A 287 9.82 13.24 26.61
N VAL A 288 8.91 12.87 25.71
CA VAL A 288 7.84 13.77 25.27
C VAL A 288 6.83 14.04 26.40
N PRO A 289 6.10 15.18 26.39
CA PRO A 289 5.06 15.47 27.36
C PRO A 289 4.03 14.33 27.47
N ALA A 290 3.55 14.06 28.68
CA ALA A 290 2.60 12.97 28.93
C ALA A 290 1.31 13.10 28.11
N ALA A 291 0.88 14.34 27.81
CA ALA A 291 -0.29 14.61 26.98
C ALA A 291 -0.13 14.18 25.51
N ASP A 292 1.12 14.11 25.01
CA ASP A 292 1.40 13.78 23.61
C ASP A 292 1.65 12.28 23.41
N LYS A 293 1.95 11.54 24.49
CA LYS A 293 2.24 10.10 24.42
C LYS A 293 1.13 9.26 23.79
N PRO A 294 -0.17 9.47 24.11
CA PRO A 294 -1.25 8.72 23.47
C PRO A 294 -1.28 8.86 21.94
N TYR A 295 -1.00 10.07 21.42
CA TYR A 295 -0.93 10.31 19.97
C TYR A 295 0.22 9.55 19.32
N LEU A 296 1.41 9.53 19.95
CA LEU A 296 2.56 8.79 19.43
C LEU A 296 2.33 7.28 19.49
N ASN A 297 1.83 6.77 20.61
CA ASN A 297 1.56 5.34 20.79
C ASN A 297 0.51 4.82 19.78
N ARG A 298 -0.50 5.64 19.44
CA ARG A 298 -1.52 5.27 18.45
C ARG A 298 -0.94 5.05 17.04
N TYR A 299 0.26 5.58 16.79
CA TYR A 299 1.02 5.37 15.55
C TYR A 299 2.18 4.38 15.71
N GLY A 300 2.23 3.62 16.80
CA GLY A 300 3.31 2.67 17.05
C GLY A 300 4.66 3.31 17.37
N ILE A 301 4.71 4.62 17.66
CA ILE A 301 5.92 5.30 18.15
C ILE A 301 5.99 5.08 19.65
N LEU A 302 6.91 4.20 20.08
CA LEU A 302 6.98 3.78 21.47
C LEU A 302 7.46 4.90 22.39
N THR A 303 6.73 5.12 23.50
CA THR A 303 7.01 6.15 24.51
C THR A 303 7.50 5.57 25.82
N THR A 304 7.88 4.29 25.86
CA THR A 304 8.34 3.58 27.06
C THR A 304 9.86 3.49 27.17
N ALA A 305 10.58 3.72 26.07
CA ALA A 305 12.03 3.65 26.01
C ALA A 305 12.60 4.76 25.14
N ARG A 306 13.81 5.24 25.49
CA ARG A 306 14.55 6.23 24.68
C ARG A 306 14.91 5.70 23.31
N TYR A 307 15.35 4.46 23.26
CA TYR A 307 15.74 3.74 22.05
C TYR A 307 14.90 2.46 21.98
N PRO A 308 13.75 2.51 21.28
CA PRO A 308 12.97 1.31 21.07
C PRO A 308 13.76 0.23 20.32
N SER A 309 13.46 -1.02 20.59
CA SER A 309 14.01 -2.15 19.80
C SER A 309 13.66 -1.95 18.34
N GLY A 310 14.62 -2.20 17.43
CA GLY A 310 14.44 -2.00 15.99
C GLY A 310 14.55 -0.55 15.54
N SER A 311 14.85 0.44 16.43
CA SER A 311 15.03 1.82 15.97
C SER A 311 16.23 1.95 15.02
N ARG A 312 16.06 2.73 13.95
CA ARG A 312 17.08 2.94 12.90
C ARG A 312 18.26 3.80 13.33
N ARG A 313 18.19 4.42 14.49
CA ARG A 313 19.23 5.28 15.08
C ARG A 313 19.64 6.46 14.20
N TRP A 314 18.67 7.02 13.45
CA TRP A 314 18.89 8.14 12.52
C TRP A 314 19.16 9.48 13.20
N GLU A 315 18.82 9.62 14.48
CA GLU A 315 19.17 10.79 15.29
C GLU A 315 20.68 11.05 15.36
N ARG A 316 21.50 10.02 15.11
CA ARG A 316 22.95 10.11 15.06
C ARG A 316 23.46 10.89 13.84
N ALA A 317 22.70 10.89 12.74
CA ALA A 317 23.01 11.62 11.52
C ALA A 317 22.20 12.92 11.40
N GLN A 318 20.96 12.96 11.88
CA GLN A 318 20.09 14.13 11.88
C GLN A 318 19.27 14.18 13.18
N GLU A 319 19.56 15.17 14.02
CA GLU A 319 18.99 15.33 15.36
C GLU A 319 17.46 15.41 15.39
N ARG A 320 16.81 15.80 14.27
CA ARG A 320 15.35 15.93 14.18
C ARG A 320 14.59 14.62 14.43
N PHE A 321 15.25 13.46 14.30
CA PHE A 321 14.66 12.16 14.63
C PHE A 321 14.65 11.86 16.14
N ASP A 322 15.15 12.77 16.98
CA ASP A 322 15.03 12.73 18.46
C ASP A 322 13.81 13.56 18.91
N LEU A 323 12.70 12.89 19.22
CA LEU A 323 11.45 13.53 19.65
C LEU A 323 11.56 14.30 20.96
N ALA A 324 12.54 13.98 21.82
CA ALA A 324 12.81 14.78 23.00
C ALA A 324 13.22 16.22 22.67
N LYS A 325 13.77 16.45 21.48
CA LYS A 325 14.22 17.75 20.97
C LYS A 325 13.29 18.33 19.92
N HIS A 326 12.66 17.46 19.12
CA HIS A 326 11.82 17.83 17.98
C HIS A 326 10.47 17.09 18.03
N PRO A 327 9.58 17.36 19.01
CA PRO A 327 8.40 16.56 19.30
C PRO A 327 7.40 16.48 18.12
N ASN A 328 7.35 17.49 17.26
CA ASN A 328 6.44 17.54 16.10
C ASN A 328 7.01 16.85 14.85
N GLU A 329 8.28 16.44 14.84
CA GLU A 329 8.90 15.93 13.61
C GLU A 329 8.18 14.68 13.09
N ALA A 330 7.73 13.78 13.99
CA ALA A 330 6.98 12.59 13.59
C ALA A 330 5.67 12.90 12.87
N ASN A 331 5.03 14.04 13.16
CA ASN A 331 3.78 14.46 12.50
C ASN A 331 3.99 14.90 11.03
N ARG A 332 5.22 15.04 10.60
CA ARG A 332 5.60 15.52 9.27
C ARG A 332 5.78 14.39 8.26
N PHE A 333 5.55 13.14 8.71
CA PHE A 333 5.61 11.91 7.93
C PHE A 333 4.34 11.08 8.12
N GLY A 334 4.08 10.12 7.23
CA GLY A 334 2.84 9.36 7.17
C GLY A 334 1.79 10.04 6.28
N TRP A 335 2.22 10.74 5.23
CA TRP A 335 1.37 11.43 4.27
C TRP A 335 1.45 10.78 2.88
N ILE A 336 0.50 11.08 2.02
CA ILE A 336 0.64 10.83 0.59
C ILE A 336 1.56 11.89 -0.02
N VAL A 337 2.56 11.43 -0.73
CA VAL A 337 3.54 12.22 -1.48
C VAL A 337 3.15 12.26 -2.96
N GLU A 338 3.21 13.42 -3.62
CA GLU A 338 3.03 13.56 -5.07
C GLU A 338 4.32 14.04 -5.72
N VAL A 339 4.76 13.31 -6.76
CA VAL A 339 5.95 13.62 -7.55
C VAL A 339 5.59 13.83 -9.01
N ASP A 340 6.06 14.94 -9.59
CA ASP A 340 5.98 15.20 -11.02
C ASP A 340 7.27 14.72 -11.71
N PRO A 341 7.23 13.59 -12.45
CA PRO A 341 8.41 13.07 -13.10
C PRO A 341 8.77 13.84 -14.37
N PHE A 342 7.81 14.50 -15.01
CA PHE A 342 8.01 15.24 -16.26
C PHE A 342 8.52 16.67 -16.05
N GLU A 343 8.48 17.19 -14.83
CA GLU A 343 8.99 18.52 -14.48
C GLU A 343 10.21 18.41 -13.57
N PRO A 344 11.44 18.45 -14.14
CA PRO A 344 12.68 18.26 -13.37
C PRO A 344 12.85 19.21 -12.18
N GLY A 345 12.35 20.45 -12.29
CA GLY A 345 12.44 21.49 -11.26
C GLY A 345 11.26 21.54 -10.28
N ALA A 346 10.23 20.71 -10.46
CA ALA A 346 9.08 20.73 -9.55
C ALA A 346 9.46 20.20 -8.17
N LEU A 347 9.03 20.93 -7.12
CA LEU A 347 9.10 20.43 -5.75
C LEU A 347 8.01 19.37 -5.54
N PRO A 348 8.35 18.20 -5.00
CA PRO A 348 7.36 17.22 -4.59
C PRO A 348 6.52 17.75 -3.44
N ARG A 349 5.34 17.14 -3.22
CA ARG A 349 4.36 17.59 -2.25
C ARG A 349 3.98 16.50 -1.28
N LYS A 350 3.55 16.90 -0.07
CA LYS A 350 2.86 16.05 0.90
C LYS A 350 1.46 16.59 1.10
N HIS A 351 0.44 15.76 0.86
CA HIS A 351 -0.97 16.14 0.83
C HIS A 351 -1.65 15.88 2.17
N THR A 352 -1.82 16.92 2.99
CA THR A 352 -2.48 16.76 4.30
C THR A 352 -3.99 16.54 4.21
N ALA A 353 -4.64 16.89 3.10
CA ALA A 353 -6.07 16.66 2.91
C ALA A 353 -6.47 15.17 2.85
N MET A 354 -5.51 14.30 2.58
CA MET A 354 -5.71 12.86 2.49
C MET A 354 -5.54 12.11 3.83
N GLY A 355 -5.31 12.86 4.93
CA GLY A 355 -5.10 12.30 6.27
C GLY A 355 -3.68 11.77 6.49
N ARG A 356 -3.34 11.51 7.76
CA ARG A 356 -2.06 10.95 8.19
C ARG A 356 -2.27 9.60 8.86
N PHE A 357 -1.69 8.56 8.29
CA PHE A 357 -1.65 7.19 8.81
C PHE A 357 -0.49 6.44 8.14
N LYS A 358 -0.34 5.14 8.38
CA LYS A 358 0.63 4.33 7.66
C LYS A 358 0.08 4.03 6.27
N HIS A 359 0.22 5.03 5.38
CA HIS A 359 -0.27 4.89 4.02
C HIS A 359 0.51 3.82 3.28
N GLU A 360 -0.18 2.75 2.92
CA GLU A 360 0.36 1.82 1.93
C GLU A 360 0.52 2.55 0.59
N GLY A 361 -0.57 3.05 0.02
CA GLY A 361 -0.57 3.80 -1.21
C GLY A 361 -1.82 4.67 -1.37
N ALA A 362 -1.99 5.24 -2.57
CA ALA A 362 -3.20 5.94 -2.97
C ALA A 362 -3.43 5.78 -4.47
N ASN A 363 -4.54 5.14 -4.83
CA ASN A 363 -4.95 4.99 -6.22
C ASN A 363 -6.20 5.82 -6.51
N VAL A 364 -6.20 6.48 -7.67
CA VAL A 364 -7.23 7.46 -7.99
C VAL A 364 -8.10 7.05 -9.17
N ILE A 365 -9.38 7.41 -9.08
CA ILE A 365 -10.33 7.32 -10.18
C ILE A 365 -11.03 8.69 -10.34
N VAL A 366 -11.40 9.01 -11.58
CA VAL A 366 -12.24 10.20 -11.86
C VAL A 366 -13.68 9.73 -11.86
N ALA A 367 -14.46 10.19 -10.88
CA ALA A 367 -15.88 9.89 -10.78
C ALA A 367 -16.68 10.49 -11.95
N ARG A 368 -17.89 10.00 -12.20
CA ARG A 368 -18.79 10.54 -13.25
C ARG A 368 -19.10 12.02 -13.06
N SER A 369 -19.08 12.50 -11.81
CA SER A 369 -19.22 13.93 -11.47
C SER A 369 -17.99 14.77 -11.81
N GLY A 370 -16.88 14.15 -12.23
CA GLY A 370 -15.60 14.77 -12.50
C GLY A 370 -14.69 14.93 -11.27
N HIS A 371 -15.18 14.66 -10.07
CA HIS A 371 -14.32 14.68 -8.87
C HIS A 371 -13.27 13.56 -8.93
N VAL A 372 -12.10 13.82 -8.40
CA VAL A 372 -11.06 12.82 -8.20
C VAL A 372 -11.31 12.15 -6.86
N VAL A 373 -11.35 10.82 -6.89
CA VAL A 373 -11.53 9.99 -5.69
C VAL A 373 -10.29 9.14 -5.51
N ALA A 374 -9.71 9.13 -4.31
CA ALA A 374 -8.61 8.26 -3.93
C ALA A 374 -9.07 7.25 -2.90
N TYR A 375 -8.64 6.00 -3.05
CA TYR A 375 -8.81 4.92 -2.08
C TYR A 375 -7.46 4.56 -1.49
N MET A 376 -7.41 4.28 -0.16
CA MET A 376 -6.18 4.14 0.59
C MET A 376 -6.32 3.11 1.70
N GLY A 377 -5.30 2.29 1.91
CA GLY A 377 -5.15 1.38 3.04
C GLY A 377 -4.23 1.95 4.11
N ASP A 378 -4.49 1.61 5.37
CA ASP A 378 -3.63 1.87 6.52
C ASP A 378 -3.03 0.53 6.97
N ASP A 379 -1.80 0.22 6.55
CA ASP A 379 -1.20 -1.07 6.83
C ASP A 379 -0.76 -1.22 8.28
N GLU A 380 -1.70 -1.69 9.06
CA GLU A 380 -1.46 -2.20 10.42
C GLU A 380 -2.63 -3.13 10.78
N ARG A 381 -2.41 -4.06 11.70
CA ARG A 381 -3.47 -4.93 12.24
C ARG A 381 -4.56 -4.10 12.88
N PHE A 382 -5.81 -4.36 12.47
CA PHE A 382 -7.01 -3.67 12.98
C PHE A 382 -7.11 -2.20 12.57
N GLU A 383 -6.40 -1.77 11.54
CA GLU A 383 -6.53 -0.42 10.99
C GLU A 383 -7.57 -0.38 9.87
N TYR A 384 -7.70 0.77 9.20
CA TYR A 384 -8.89 1.16 8.49
C TYR A 384 -8.66 1.35 6.99
N LEU A 385 -9.76 1.32 6.23
CA LEU A 385 -9.81 1.75 4.84
C LEU A 385 -10.31 3.19 4.76
N TYR A 386 -9.71 4.00 3.89
CA TYR A 386 -10.05 5.41 3.74
C TYR A 386 -10.40 5.76 2.29
N LYS A 387 -11.25 6.79 2.15
CA LYS A 387 -11.60 7.40 0.86
C LYS A 387 -11.42 8.92 0.94
N PHE A 388 -10.80 9.49 -0.08
CA PHE A 388 -10.73 10.93 -0.27
C PHE A 388 -11.51 11.33 -1.53
N VAL A 389 -12.28 12.42 -1.46
CA VAL A 389 -13.00 13.00 -2.61
C VAL A 389 -12.57 14.46 -2.75
N SER A 390 -12.00 14.84 -3.90
CA SER A 390 -11.53 16.20 -4.17
C SER A 390 -12.67 17.23 -4.17
N SER A 391 -12.41 18.46 -3.72
CA SER A 391 -13.38 19.57 -3.82
C SER A 391 -13.55 20.06 -5.25
N GLY A 392 -12.49 20.02 -6.05
CA GLY A 392 -12.50 20.41 -7.46
C GLY A 392 -12.72 19.21 -8.38
N THR A 393 -12.98 19.48 -9.66
CA THR A 393 -13.17 18.45 -10.68
C THR A 393 -11.99 18.39 -11.63
N TYR A 394 -11.68 17.19 -12.11
CA TYR A 394 -10.67 16.95 -13.13
C TYR A 394 -11.01 17.69 -14.44
N ARG A 395 -10.00 18.32 -15.03
CA ARG A 395 -10.10 19.02 -16.31
C ARG A 395 -9.12 18.40 -17.30
N PRO A 396 -9.58 17.73 -18.35
CA PRO A 396 -8.70 17.26 -19.41
C PRO A 396 -7.81 18.39 -19.93
N HIS A 397 -6.52 18.13 -20.05
CA HIS A 397 -5.51 19.07 -20.58
C HIS A 397 -5.19 20.31 -19.70
N ASP A 398 -5.81 20.47 -18.52
CA ASP A 398 -5.46 21.53 -17.56
C ASP A 398 -4.64 20.94 -16.41
N ARG A 399 -3.42 20.52 -16.72
CA ARG A 399 -2.51 19.91 -15.76
C ARG A 399 -2.25 20.79 -14.55
N ARG A 400 -2.14 22.10 -14.75
CA ARG A 400 -1.91 23.07 -13.66
C ARG A 400 -3.05 23.07 -12.65
N HIS A 401 -4.30 23.05 -13.13
CA HIS A 401 -5.48 22.92 -12.27
C HIS A 401 -5.49 21.56 -11.57
N ASN A 402 -5.26 20.46 -12.32
CA ASN A 402 -5.35 19.11 -11.77
C ASN A 402 -4.34 18.85 -10.65
N LEU A 403 -3.16 19.46 -10.71
CA LEU A 403 -2.17 19.44 -9.63
C LEU A 403 -2.65 20.05 -8.30
N THR A 404 -3.80 20.70 -8.24
CA THR A 404 -4.39 21.26 -7.00
C THR A 404 -5.49 20.38 -6.40
N LEU A 405 -5.93 19.33 -7.10
CA LEU A 405 -7.11 18.54 -6.73
C LEU A 405 -6.94 17.77 -5.43
N LEU A 406 -5.74 17.29 -5.13
CA LEU A 406 -5.46 16.53 -3.92
C LEU A 406 -5.19 17.39 -2.69
N SER A 407 -5.10 18.73 -2.86
CA SER A 407 -4.85 19.67 -1.76
C SER A 407 -6.13 20.10 -1.01
N SER A 408 -7.32 19.76 -1.52
CA SER A 408 -8.60 20.11 -0.90
C SER A 408 -9.68 19.10 -1.24
N GLY A 409 -10.37 18.62 -0.23
CA GLY A 409 -11.41 17.60 -0.39
C GLY A 409 -12.07 17.19 0.92
N THR A 410 -12.72 16.05 0.87
CA THR A 410 -13.35 15.40 2.00
C THR A 410 -12.73 14.05 2.22
N LEU A 411 -12.33 13.76 3.46
CA LEU A 411 -11.78 12.47 3.89
C LEU A 411 -12.88 11.67 4.60
N TYR A 412 -12.93 10.39 4.29
CA TYR A 412 -13.86 9.43 4.85
C TYR A 412 -13.12 8.19 5.34
N VAL A 413 -13.75 7.43 6.25
CA VAL A 413 -13.33 6.10 6.69
C VAL A 413 -14.45 5.08 6.46
N ALA A 414 -14.10 3.84 6.16
CA ALA A 414 -15.07 2.78 5.89
C ALA A 414 -15.66 2.18 7.17
N GLN A 415 -16.97 1.92 7.13
CA GLN A 415 -17.64 1.00 8.04
C GLN A 415 -18.34 -0.06 7.20
N LEU A 416 -18.03 -1.34 7.47
CA LEU A 416 -18.56 -2.50 6.76
C LEU A 416 -19.51 -3.26 7.70
N ASP A 417 -20.66 -3.63 7.18
CA ASP A 417 -21.67 -4.46 7.86
C ASP A 417 -21.86 -5.73 7.03
N GLY A 418 -21.70 -6.92 7.64
CA GLY A 418 -22.02 -8.20 7.02
C GLY A 418 -23.53 -8.47 7.06
N ASP A 419 -24.01 -9.38 6.21
CA ASP A 419 -25.43 -9.73 6.15
C ASP A 419 -25.73 -11.17 6.61
N SER A 420 -24.70 -11.97 6.86
CA SER A 420 -24.82 -13.31 7.41
C SER A 420 -25.10 -13.31 8.92
N PRO A 421 -25.83 -14.33 9.45
CA PRO A 421 -25.99 -14.50 10.89
C PRO A 421 -24.62 -14.61 11.60
N ALA A 422 -24.43 -13.86 12.68
CA ALA A 422 -23.18 -13.87 13.45
C ALA A 422 -22.75 -15.28 13.95
N THR A 423 -23.69 -16.21 14.08
CA THR A 423 -23.42 -17.61 14.46
C THR A 423 -22.77 -18.42 13.35
N GLU A 424 -22.78 -17.95 12.10
CA GLU A 424 -22.15 -18.59 10.96
C GLU A 424 -20.73 -18.05 10.72
N ILE A 425 -20.40 -16.90 11.31
CA ILE A 425 -19.05 -16.30 11.27
C ILE A 425 -18.28 -16.76 12.53
N ASP A 426 -17.88 -18.01 12.53
CA ASP A 426 -17.31 -18.70 13.69
C ASP A 426 -15.75 -18.65 13.78
N GLY A 427 -15.12 -17.94 12.84
CA GLY A 427 -13.66 -17.85 12.75
C GLY A 427 -12.98 -18.98 11.99
N SER A 428 -13.76 -19.95 11.49
CA SER A 428 -13.23 -21.06 10.68
C SER A 428 -12.91 -20.65 9.23
N GLY A 429 -13.45 -19.55 8.74
CA GLY A 429 -13.33 -19.13 7.35
C GLY A 429 -14.20 -19.94 6.37
N LYS A 430 -15.10 -20.78 6.86
CA LYS A 430 -16.08 -21.45 6.01
C LYS A 430 -17.13 -20.45 5.57
N LEU A 431 -17.55 -20.57 4.30
CA LEU A 431 -18.65 -19.74 3.78
C LEU A 431 -19.93 -19.92 4.60
N PRO A 432 -20.67 -18.83 4.85
CA PRO A 432 -21.99 -18.87 5.45
C PRO A 432 -23.01 -19.56 4.53
N SER A 433 -24.25 -19.73 5.02
CA SER A 433 -25.28 -20.53 4.34
C SER A 433 -25.77 -19.92 3.02
N ASP A 434 -25.62 -18.61 2.82
CA ASP A 434 -25.89 -17.90 1.57
C ASP A 434 -24.81 -18.08 0.50
N GLY A 435 -23.60 -18.54 0.89
CA GLY A 435 -22.52 -18.96 0.00
C GLY A 435 -21.49 -17.88 -0.33
N ALA A 436 -21.51 -16.73 0.36
CA ALA A 436 -20.52 -15.65 0.18
C ALA A 436 -20.15 -15.03 1.54
N PHE A 437 -19.02 -14.33 1.59
CA PHE A 437 -18.74 -13.31 2.59
C PHE A 437 -18.98 -11.97 1.92
N ASP A 438 -20.07 -11.30 2.28
CA ASP A 438 -20.46 -10.04 1.67
C ASP A 438 -21.32 -9.18 2.61
N GLY A 439 -21.83 -8.08 2.08
CA GLY A 439 -22.67 -7.18 2.84
C GLY A 439 -22.71 -5.77 2.30
N THR A 440 -23.09 -4.84 3.15
CA THR A 440 -23.17 -3.41 2.85
C THR A 440 -22.14 -2.61 3.62
N GLY A 441 -21.94 -1.37 3.22
CA GLY A 441 -21.05 -0.48 3.94
C GLY A 441 -21.35 0.99 3.70
N LYS A 442 -20.70 1.82 4.50
CA LYS A 442 -20.80 3.28 4.37
C LYS A 442 -19.48 3.97 4.59
N TRP A 443 -19.33 5.11 3.94
CA TRP A 443 -18.23 6.02 4.12
C TRP A 443 -18.59 7.09 5.16
N ILE A 444 -17.97 7.02 6.33
CA ILE A 444 -18.19 7.97 7.41
C ILE A 444 -17.28 9.18 7.18
N LYS A 445 -17.89 10.37 7.10
CA LYS A 445 -17.17 11.61 6.88
C LYS A 445 -16.37 12.01 8.11
N LEU A 446 -15.05 12.19 7.95
CA LEU A 446 -14.16 12.66 9.01
C LEU A 446 -13.94 14.17 8.97
N VAL A 447 -13.58 14.71 7.80
CA VAL A 447 -13.25 16.13 7.63
C VAL A 447 -13.53 16.56 6.19
N SER A 448 -13.96 17.82 6.01
CA SER A 448 -14.13 18.44 4.69
C SER A 448 -13.50 19.84 4.72
N GLY A 449 -12.41 20.03 3.98
CA GLY A 449 -11.62 21.25 4.06
C GLY A 449 -11.18 21.54 5.51
N THR A 450 -11.68 22.63 6.09
CA THR A 450 -11.38 23.03 7.48
C THR A 450 -12.48 22.67 8.50
N THR A 451 -13.48 21.88 8.08
CA THR A 451 -14.60 21.47 8.94
C THR A 451 -14.44 20.03 9.39
N SER A 452 -14.33 19.79 10.69
CA SER A 452 -14.34 18.46 11.31
C SER A 452 -15.78 17.94 11.48
N TYR A 453 -15.96 16.66 11.28
CA TYR A 453 -17.20 15.91 11.57
C TYR A 453 -17.01 14.92 12.73
N VAL A 454 -15.82 14.89 13.33
CA VAL A 454 -15.47 14.04 14.47
C VAL A 454 -15.66 14.84 15.76
N PRO A 455 -16.53 14.39 16.69
CA PRO A 455 -16.74 15.10 17.94
C PRO A 455 -15.45 15.31 18.74
N GLY A 456 -15.23 16.54 19.22
CA GLY A 456 -14.09 16.86 20.06
C GLY A 456 -12.75 17.06 19.35
N MET A 457 -12.69 16.87 18.03
CA MET A 457 -11.48 17.09 17.24
C MET A 457 -11.63 18.26 16.27
N THR A 458 -10.63 19.09 16.16
CA THR A 458 -10.50 20.11 15.10
C THR A 458 -10.17 19.45 13.76
N ALA A 459 -10.40 20.11 12.64
CA ALA A 459 -10.05 19.58 11.32
C ALA A 459 -8.55 19.25 11.20
N THR A 460 -7.69 20.06 11.79
CA THR A 460 -6.23 19.80 11.80
C THR A 460 -5.88 18.56 12.60
N GLU A 461 -6.52 18.35 13.75
CA GLU A 461 -6.33 17.14 14.56
C GLU A 461 -6.83 15.90 13.82
N VAL A 462 -8.00 15.95 13.18
CA VAL A 462 -8.52 14.85 12.35
C VAL A 462 -7.51 14.48 11.26
N LEU A 463 -6.95 15.46 10.55
CA LEU A 463 -5.99 15.22 9.48
C LEU A 463 -4.63 14.73 9.99
N THR A 464 -4.18 15.19 11.17
CA THR A 464 -2.87 14.80 11.72
C THR A 464 -2.95 13.51 12.53
N PHE A 465 -4.11 13.25 13.15
CA PHE A 465 -4.37 12.09 13.99
C PHE A 465 -5.56 11.28 13.44
N THR A 466 -5.50 10.96 12.14
CA THR A 466 -6.59 10.34 11.39
C THR A 466 -7.02 8.99 11.95
N ARG A 467 -6.07 8.19 12.50
CA ARG A 467 -6.39 6.94 13.20
C ARG A 467 -7.32 7.15 14.39
N LEU A 468 -7.06 8.18 15.21
CA LEU A 468 -7.94 8.53 16.34
C LEU A 468 -9.31 9.04 15.88
N ALA A 469 -9.38 9.70 14.73
CA ALA A 469 -10.64 10.09 14.14
C ALA A 469 -11.46 8.88 13.68
N GLY A 470 -10.80 7.86 13.08
CA GLY A 470 -11.43 6.58 12.74
C GLY A 470 -11.94 5.82 13.97
N ASP A 471 -11.14 5.81 15.05
CA ASP A 471 -11.52 5.23 16.35
C ASP A 471 -12.82 5.88 16.87
N ALA A 472 -12.90 7.21 16.84
CA ALA A 472 -14.00 7.99 17.39
C ALA A 472 -15.33 7.82 16.63
N VAL A 473 -15.29 7.32 15.39
CA VAL A 473 -16.48 7.08 14.56
C VAL A 473 -16.76 5.59 14.33
N GLU A 474 -16.10 4.72 15.09
CA GLU A 474 -16.34 3.26 15.05
C GLU A 474 -16.13 2.65 13.66
N ALA A 475 -15.05 3.01 12.99
CA ALA A 475 -14.65 2.41 11.71
C ALA A 475 -14.37 0.90 11.84
N THR A 476 -14.60 0.13 10.77
CA THR A 476 -14.36 -1.33 10.80
C THR A 476 -12.87 -1.65 10.81
N LYS A 477 -12.44 -2.43 11.80
CA LYS A 477 -11.06 -2.90 11.97
C LYS A 477 -10.75 -4.02 10.98
N MET A 478 -9.81 -3.79 10.08
CA MET A 478 -9.46 -4.72 9.01
C MET A 478 -8.20 -5.54 9.31
N ASP A 479 -7.95 -6.56 8.49
CA ASP A 479 -6.78 -7.45 8.58
C ASP A 479 -5.63 -6.92 7.73
N ARG A 480 -4.99 -5.81 8.16
CA ARG A 480 -3.90 -5.10 7.47
C ARG A 480 -4.30 -4.71 6.04
N PRO A 481 -4.98 -3.57 5.85
CA PRO A 481 -5.28 -3.05 4.53
C PRO A 481 -4.00 -2.54 3.84
N GLU A 482 -3.56 -3.28 2.85
CA GLU A 482 -2.43 -2.93 1.98
C GLU A 482 -2.91 -2.06 0.80
N ASP A 483 -2.50 -2.40 -0.43
CA ASP A 483 -2.90 -1.62 -1.61
C ASP A 483 -4.41 -1.69 -1.90
N VAL A 484 -4.97 -0.55 -2.28
CA VAL A 484 -6.39 -0.39 -2.61
C VAL A 484 -6.52 0.25 -3.98
N GLN A 485 -6.98 -0.49 -4.98
CA GLN A 485 -7.01 -0.01 -6.35
C GLN A 485 -8.41 -0.10 -6.99
N PRO A 486 -8.93 1.02 -7.57
CA PRO A 486 -10.13 0.99 -8.38
C PRO A 486 -9.84 0.42 -9.79
N SER A 487 -10.67 -0.52 -10.24
CA SER A 487 -10.67 -0.98 -11.62
C SER A 487 -11.25 0.09 -12.53
N LEU A 488 -10.47 0.59 -13.47
CA LEU A 488 -10.93 1.59 -14.44
C LEU A 488 -11.93 1.01 -15.45
N GLN A 489 -12.04 -0.33 -15.58
CA GLN A 489 -12.95 -1.02 -16.46
C GLN A 489 -14.33 -1.21 -15.84
N THR A 490 -14.37 -1.64 -14.58
CA THR A 490 -15.64 -1.98 -13.90
C THR A 490 -16.10 -0.90 -12.92
N GLY A 491 -15.19 -0.05 -12.45
CA GLY A 491 -15.43 0.89 -11.36
C GLY A 491 -15.47 0.25 -9.96
N LYS A 492 -15.28 -1.06 -9.85
CA LYS A 492 -15.16 -1.73 -8.54
C LYS A 492 -13.78 -1.45 -7.94
N ILE A 493 -13.71 -1.47 -6.62
CA ILE A 493 -12.48 -1.24 -5.86
C ILE A 493 -12.04 -2.56 -5.26
N TYR A 494 -10.75 -2.85 -5.33
CA TYR A 494 -10.15 -4.04 -4.74
C TYR A 494 -9.10 -3.63 -3.72
N ALA A 495 -9.18 -4.24 -2.53
CA ALA A 495 -8.21 -4.04 -1.46
C ALA A 495 -7.57 -5.38 -1.08
N ALA A 496 -6.25 -5.41 -1.01
CA ALA A 496 -5.54 -6.52 -0.40
C ALA A 496 -5.60 -6.39 1.12
N LEU A 497 -5.96 -7.48 1.80
CA LEU A 497 -5.94 -7.62 3.25
C LEU A 497 -4.94 -8.74 3.55
N THR A 498 -3.71 -8.39 3.93
CA THR A 498 -2.60 -9.34 3.81
C THR A 498 -2.61 -10.44 4.85
N ASN A 499 -2.88 -10.14 6.12
CA ASN A 499 -3.03 -11.11 7.21
C ASN A 499 -3.37 -10.43 8.54
N ASN A 500 -3.84 -11.20 9.54
CA ASN A 500 -3.93 -10.76 10.92
C ASN A 500 -3.93 -11.94 11.90
N THR A 501 -2.75 -12.39 12.30
CA THR A 501 -2.60 -13.52 13.22
C THR A 501 -3.11 -13.23 14.64
N ASN A 502 -3.48 -11.99 14.94
CA ASN A 502 -4.09 -11.60 16.21
C ASN A 502 -5.63 -11.60 16.18
N ARG A 503 -6.27 -11.68 15.00
CA ARG A 503 -7.74 -11.68 14.90
C ARG A 503 -8.36 -12.82 15.71
N GLY A 504 -9.25 -12.48 16.65
CA GLY A 504 -9.94 -13.47 17.50
C GLY A 504 -9.05 -14.22 18.50
N VAL A 505 -7.80 -13.77 18.72
CA VAL A 505 -6.85 -14.41 19.64
C VAL A 505 -6.76 -13.64 20.95
N GLY A 506 -6.96 -14.31 22.08
CA GLY A 506 -6.85 -13.69 23.41
C GLY A 506 -7.87 -12.56 23.62
N THR A 507 -7.38 -11.34 23.85
CA THR A 507 -8.21 -10.14 24.06
C THR A 507 -8.33 -9.26 22.82
N TYR A 508 -7.77 -9.67 21.69
CA TYR A 508 -7.87 -8.92 20.45
C TYR A 508 -9.29 -8.99 19.83
N PRO A 509 -9.65 -8.04 18.99
CA PRO A 509 -10.94 -8.04 18.31
C PRO A 509 -11.26 -9.37 17.64
N GLY A 510 -12.52 -9.81 17.78
CA GLY A 510 -13.05 -11.03 17.18
C GLY A 510 -13.12 -10.99 15.67
N VAL A 511 -13.62 -12.08 15.10
CA VAL A 511 -13.94 -12.17 13.68
C VAL A 511 -15.22 -11.40 13.38
N ASP A 512 -15.32 -10.93 12.17
CA ASP A 512 -16.52 -10.40 11.52
C ASP A 512 -16.56 -10.93 10.08
N GLU A 513 -17.62 -10.66 9.35
CA GLU A 513 -17.78 -11.24 8.03
C GLU A 513 -16.77 -10.71 7.00
N ALA A 514 -16.32 -9.46 7.15
CA ALA A 514 -15.23 -8.90 6.34
C ALA A 514 -13.83 -9.46 6.73
N ASN A 515 -13.71 -10.04 7.93
CA ASN A 515 -12.49 -10.64 8.48
C ASN A 515 -12.83 -12.00 9.13
N PRO A 516 -13.19 -13.04 8.32
CA PRO A 516 -13.91 -14.21 8.80
C PRO A 516 -13.04 -15.28 9.46
N ARG A 517 -11.72 -15.10 9.53
CA ARG A 517 -10.79 -16.12 10.04
C ARG A 517 -10.09 -15.71 11.32
N THR A 518 -10.17 -16.59 12.33
CA THR A 518 -9.33 -16.50 13.53
C THR A 518 -7.87 -16.72 13.15
N ALA A 519 -6.96 -15.92 13.70
CA ALA A 519 -5.52 -15.98 13.44
C ALA A 519 -5.19 -16.03 11.94
N ASN A 520 -5.81 -15.16 11.17
CA ASN A 520 -5.72 -15.12 9.71
C ASN A 520 -4.28 -14.96 9.23
N ARG A 521 -3.71 -16.04 8.66
CA ARG A 521 -2.31 -16.09 8.20
C ARG A 521 -2.15 -15.78 6.72
N HIS A 522 -3.21 -15.93 5.94
CA HIS A 522 -3.13 -15.96 4.48
C HIS A 522 -3.78 -14.77 3.80
N GLY A 523 -4.61 -14.01 4.52
CA GLY A 523 -5.25 -12.83 3.98
C GLY A 523 -6.41 -13.12 3.02
N GLN A 524 -6.94 -12.07 2.42
CA GLN A 524 -8.06 -12.09 1.47
C GLN A 524 -8.03 -10.85 0.58
N ILE A 525 -8.80 -10.89 -0.50
CA ILE A 525 -9.10 -9.72 -1.35
C ILE A 525 -10.54 -9.26 -1.06
N LEU A 526 -10.69 -7.99 -0.75
CA LEU A 526 -11.98 -7.30 -0.60
C LEU A 526 -12.34 -6.62 -1.93
N GLU A 527 -13.57 -6.85 -2.41
CA GLU A 527 -14.16 -6.14 -3.53
C GLU A 527 -15.23 -5.19 -3.01
N ILE A 528 -15.17 -3.91 -3.36
CA ILE A 528 -16.18 -2.88 -3.02
C ILE A 528 -16.85 -2.40 -4.31
N THR A 529 -18.18 -2.27 -4.27
CA THR A 529 -18.99 -1.70 -5.35
C THR A 529 -19.75 -0.51 -4.82
N GLU A 530 -19.39 0.70 -5.24
CA GLU A 530 -20.09 1.94 -4.87
C GLU A 530 -21.51 1.94 -5.39
N ASP A 531 -22.48 2.35 -4.59
CA ASP A 531 -23.89 2.36 -4.97
C ASP A 531 -24.14 3.22 -6.20
N GLY A 532 -24.81 2.64 -7.20
CA GLY A 532 -25.03 3.30 -8.49
C GLY A 532 -23.75 3.57 -9.30
N GLY A 533 -22.59 3.04 -8.90
CA GLY A 533 -21.28 3.33 -9.46
C GLY A 533 -20.87 4.79 -9.24
N ASP A 534 -21.34 5.42 -8.17
CA ASP A 534 -20.98 6.79 -7.81
C ASP A 534 -19.87 6.81 -6.74
N HIS A 535 -18.62 6.96 -7.18
CA HIS A 535 -17.47 7.05 -6.29
C HIS A 535 -17.51 8.22 -5.30
N THR A 536 -18.40 9.21 -5.52
CA THR A 536 -18.62 10.30 -4.55
C THR A 536 -19.73 9.98 -3.55
N GLY A 537 -20.41 8.84 -3.70
CA GLY A 537 -21.46 8.35 -2.81
C GLY A 537 -20.96 7.99 -1.41
N LEU A 538 -21.93 7.73 -0.53
CA LEU A 538 -21.63 7.42 0.87
C LEU A 538 -21.92 5.97 1.25
N THR A 539 -22.47 5.17 0.35
CA THR A 539 -22.81 3.77 0.58
C THR A 539 -22.29 2.87 -0.53
N PHE A 540 -22.04 1.61 -0.17
CA PHE A 540 -21.50 0.61 -1.07
C PHE A 540 -21.94 -0.80 -0.64
N THR A 541 -21.80 -1.76 -1.53
CA THR A 541 -21.78 -3.19 -1.21
C THR A 541 -20.36 -3.71 -1.29
N TRP A 542 -20.08 -4.80 -0.58
CA TRP A 542 -18.77 -5.43 -0.57
C TRP A 542 -18.88 -6.95 -0.60
N SER A 543 -17.81 -7.63 -1.03
CA SER A 543 -17.65 -9.08 -0.93
C SER A 543 -16.19 -9.48 -0.83
N LEU A 544 -15.91 -10.73 -0.42
CA LEU A 544 -14.58 -11.34 -0.45
C LEU A 544 -14.49 -12.35 -1.60
N PRO A 545 -14.12 -11.94 -2.83
CA PRO A 545 -14.01 -12.86 -3.95
C PRO A 545 -12.88 -13.87 -3.80
N ILE A 546 -11.84 -13.55 -3.03
CA ILE A 546 -10.73 -14.46 -2.75
C ILE A 546 -10.44 -14.46 -1.25
N VAL A 547 -10.53 -15.62 -0.64
CA VAL A 547 -10.01 -15.91 0.70
C VAL A 547 -8.80 -16.80 0.51
N CYS A 548 -7.60 -16.23 0.71
CA CYS A 548 -6.31 -16.82 0.34
C CYS A 548 -5.95 -18.05 1.20
N GLY A 549 -5.07 -18.90 0.68
CA GLY A 549 -4.54 -20.09 1.33
C GLY A 549 -4.27 -21.20 0.34
N ASP A 550 -4.07 -22.41 0.86
CA ASP A 550 -4.01 -23.62 0.07
C ASP A 550 -5.42 -23.95 -0.46
N PRO A 551 -5.61 -24.16 -1.78
CA PRO A 551 -6.90 -24.52 -2.34
C PRO A 551 -7.56 -25.76 -1.72
N ASP A 552 -6.77 -26.69 -1.17
CA ASP A 552 -7.28 -27.88 -0.49
C ASP A 552 -7.84 -27.58 0.92
N ASP A 553 -7.51 -26.41 1.50
CA ASP A 553 -8.05 -25.98 2.78
C ASP A 553 -9.54 -25.54 2.61
N PRO A 554 -10.47 -26.08 3.44
CA PRO A 554 -11.87 -25.71 3.38
C PRO A 554 -12.15 -24.23 3.70
N SER A 555 -11.24 -23.52 4.36
CA SER A 555 -11.36 -22.09 4.69
C SER A 555 -11.04 -21.16 3.53
N THR A 556 -10.63 -21.68 2.37
CA THR A 556 -10.29 -20.86 1.20
C THR A 556 -11.45 -20.73 0.23
N TYR A 557 -11.52 -19.60 -0.48
CA TYR A 557 -12.56 -19.31 -1.45
C TYR A 557 -11.98 -18.57 -2.67
N PHE A 558 -12.45 -18.90 -3.85
CA PHE A 558 -11.99 -18.31 -5.12
C PHE A 558 -13.19 -18.01 -6.01
N ALA A 559 -14.10 -17.14 -5.56
CA ALA A 559 -15.29 -16.71 -6.28
C ALA A 559 -16.15 -17.87 -6.83
N GLY A 560 -16.16 -19.03 -6.14
CA GLY A 560 -16.88 -20.24 -6.58
C GLY A 560 -16.20 -21.02 -7.69
N PHE A 561 -15.00 -20.63 -8.13
CA PHE A 561 -14.24 -21.38 -9.14
C PHE A 561 -13.72 -22.72 -8.60
N ASP A 562 -13.49 -23.67 -9.50
CA ASP A 562 -12.98 -25.01 -9.19
C ASP A 562 -11.58 -24.93 -8.55
N LYS A 563 -11.51 -25.15 -7.24
CA LYS A 563 -10.30 -25.03 -6.42
C LYS A 563 -9.16 -25.93 -6.89
N SER A 564 -9.45 -27.07 -7.53
CA SER A 564 -8.44 -27.98 -8.06
C SER A 564 -7.63 -27.40 -9.25
N LYS A 565 -8.03 -26.24 -9.74
CA LYS A 565 -7.42 -25.55 -10.90
C LYS A 565 -6.80 -24.22 -10.56
N VAL A 566 -6.82 -23.80 -9.30
CA VAL A 566 -6.24 -22.52 -8.87
C VAL A 566 -4.87 -22.73 -8.26
N SER A 567 -4.02 -21.71 -8.37
CA SER A 567 -2.73 -21.68 -7.66
C SER A 567 -2.93 -21.30 -6.19
N PRO A 568 -2.21 -21.92 -5.24
CA PRO A 568 -2.20 -21.46 -3.85
C PRO A 568 -1.63 -20.05 -3.74
N ILE A 569 -2.23 -19.20 -2.92
CA ILE A 569 -1.80 -17.81 -2.68
C ILE A 569 -1.88 -17.48 -1.19
N SER A 570 -0.95 -16.68 -0.70
CA SER A 570 -0.92 -16.22 0.68
C SER A 570 -0.37 -14.80 0.75
N CYS A 571 -0.86 -14.03 1.72
CA CYS A 571 -0.38 -12.68 2.00
C CYS A 571 -0.42 -11.76 0.75
N PRO A 572 -1.61 -11.51 0.17
CA PRO A 572 -1.76 -10.53 -0.91
C PRO A 572 -1.37 -9.15 -0.39
N ASP A 573 -0.67 -8.40 -1.21
CA ASP A 573 -0.12 -7.09 -0.86
C ASP A 573 -0.51 -6.04 -1.90
N ASN A 574 0.22 -5.93 -3.02
CA ASN A 574 -0.14 -4.98 -4.06
C ASN A 574 -1.09 -5.59 -5.10
N VAL A 575 -1.94 -4.75 -5.66
CA VAL A 575 -2.88 -5.13 -6.71
C VAL A 575 -2.77 -4.20 -7.93
N ALA A 576 -2.98 -4.76 -9.12
CA ALA A 576 -2.98 -4.03 -10.38
C ALA A 576 -4.01 -4.60 -11.35
N PHE A 577 -4.28 -3.87 -12.44
CA PHE A 577 -5.16 -4.33 -13.51
C PHE A 577 -4.45 -4.28 -14.86
N ASP A 578 -4.66 -5.32 -15.67
CA ASP A 578 -4.34 -5.23 -17.09
C ASP A 578 -5.45 -4.46 -17.84
N ARG A 579 -5.20 -4.14 -19.10
CA ARG A 579 -6.15 -3.39 -19.93
C ARG A 579 -7.46 -4.13 -20.17
N THR A 580 -7.47 -5.45 -20.02
CA THR A 580 -8.66 -6.28 -20.18
C THR A 580 -9.46 -6.42 -18.89
N GLY A 581 -8.93 -5.93 -17.77
CA GLY A 581 -9.59 -5.88 -16.47
C GLY A 581 -9.32 -7.08 -15.58
N ASN A 582 -8.35 -7.94 -15.91
CA ASN A 582 -7.94 -8.98 -14.95
C ASN A 582 -7.20 -8.34 -13.77
N LEU A 583 -7.44 -8.87 -12.58
CA LEU A 583 -6.74 -8.50 -11.35
C LEU A 583 -5.40 -9.24 -11.27
N TRP A 584 -4.33 -8.49 -11.03
CA TRP A 584 -3.00 -8.98 -10.74
C TRP A 584 -2.69 -8.72 -9.28
N ILE A 585 -2.16 -9.72 -8.57
CA ILE A 585 -1.94 -9.70 -7.12
C ILE A 585 -0.49 -10.09 -6.85
N ALA A 586 0.27 -9.20 -6.26
CA ALA A 586 1.60 -9.46 -5.73
C ALA A 586 1.50 -9.91 -4.26
N THR A 587 2.50 -10.62 -3.76
CA THR A 587 2.49 -11.16 -2.39
C THR A 587 3.72 -10.76 -1.62
N ASP A 588 3.56 -10.63 -0.27
CA ASP A 588 4.60 -10.36 0.69
C ASP A 588 4.56 -11.35 1.87
N GLY A 589 5.61 -12.17 1.96
CA GLY A 589 5.78 -13.10 3.08
C GLY A 589 4.89 -14.34 2.99
N ASN A 590 4.98 -15.07 1.90
CA ASN A 590 4.20 -16.28 1.61
C ASN A 590 4.20 -17.29 2.78
N ALA A 591 3.06 -17.38 3.47
CA ALA A 591 2.88 -18.30 4.63
C ALA A 591 2.71 -19.77 4.22
N LEU A 592 2.76 -20.10 2.92
CA LEU A 592 2.67 -21.46 2.38
C LEU A 592 4.05 -22.13 2.18
N GLY A 593 5.15 -21.43 2.51
CA GLY A 593 6.50 -21.97 2.49
C GLY A 593 7.12 -22.06 1.09
N SER A 594 6.70 -21.20 0.16
CA SER A 594 7.35 -21.01 -1.15
C SER A 594 7.69 -19.55 -1.36
N ASN A 595 8.47 -19.25 -2.38
CA ASN A 595 8.80 -17.86 -2.74
C ASN A 595 7.54 -17.07 -3.09
N ASP A 596 7.60 -15.76 -2.82
CA ASP A 596 6.58 -14.80 -3.23
C ASP A 596 6.50 -14.67 -4.74
N GLY A 597 5.41 -14.08 -5.23
CA GLY A 597 5.18 -14.00 -6.65
C GLY A 597 4.06 -13.06 -7.08
N LEU A 598 3.83 -13.04 -8.37
CA LEU A 598 2.72 -12.33 -9.01
C LEU A 598 1.68 -13.34 -9.51
N PHE A 599 0.43 -13.08 -9.19
CA PHE A 599 -0.71 -13.90 -9.55
C PHE A 599 -1.68 -13.10 -10.42
N ALA A 600 -2.49 -13.77 -11.22
CA ALA A 600 -3.52 -13.12 -12.02
C ALA A 600 -4.83 -13.91 -12.00
N THR A 601 -5.95 -13.19 -11.99
CA THR A 601 -7.29 -13.78 -12.02
C THR A 601 -8.28 -12.88 -12.77
N PRO A 602 -9.18 -13.44 -13.60
CA PRO A 602 -10.35 -12.72 -14.08
C PRO A 602 -11.27 -12.37 -12.90
N ILE A 603 -11.78 -11.14 -12.89
CA ILE A 603 -12.70 -10.65 -11.85
C ILE A 603 -14.17 -10.71 -12.27
N GLU A 604 -14.43 -11.07 -13.51
CA GLU A 604 -15.78 -11.23 -14.07
C GLU A 604 -15.88 -12.45 -14.99
N GLY A 605 -17.11 -12.82 -15.30
CA GLY A 605 -17.42 -13.92 -16.24
C GLY A 605 -17.17 -15.31 -15.66
N PRO A 606 -17.25 -16.36 -16.52
CA PRO A 606 -17.19 -17.76 -16.06
C PRO A 606 -15.85 -18.18 -15.46
N SER A 607 -14.80 -17.42 -15.71
CA SER A 607 -13.45 -17.69 -15.17
C SER A 607 -13.10 -16.82 -13.97
N ARG A 608 -14.06 -16.07 -13.40
CA ARG A 608 -13.85 -15.30 -12.15
C ARG A 608 -13.30 -16.23 -11.07
N GLY A 609 -12.21 -15.83 -10.44
CA GLY A 609 -11.56 -16.62 -9.40
C GLY A 609 -10.60 -17.70 -9.91
N HIS A 610 -10.43 -17.89 -11.23
CA HIS A 610 -9.39 -18.75 -11.77
C HIS A 610 -8.01 -18.13 -11.60
N LEU A 611 -7.51 -18.20 -10.35
CA LEU A 611 -6.23 -17.63 -9.96
C LEU A 611 -5.06 -18.48 -10.48
N LYS A 612 -4.07 -17.83 -11.08
CA LYS A 612 -2.88 -18.46 -11.66
C LYS A 612 -1.62 -17.73 -11.22
N GLN A 613 -0.62 -18.46 -10.75
CA GLN A 613 0.70 -17.92 -10.46
C GLN A 613 1.46 -17.64 -11.76
N PHE A 614 1.86 -16.38 -11.95
CA PHE A 614 2.52 -15.92 -13.17
C PHE A 614 4.05 -15.91 -13.02
N LEU A 615 4.59 -15.42 -11.90
CA LEU A 615 6.04 -15.44 -11.67
C LEU A 615 6.35 -15.69 -10.19
N THR A 616 7.60 -16.06 -9.90
CA THR A 616 8.16 -16.07 -8.55
C THR A 616 9.45 -15.27 -8.51
N VAL A 617 9.74 -14.72 -7.34
CA VAL A 617 10.97 -13.98 -7.01
C VAL A 617 11.93 -14.86 -6.21
N PRO A 618 13.21 -14.46 -5.99
CA PRO A 618 14.17 -15.22 -5.16
C PRO A 618 13.73 -15.39 -3.70
N PRO A 619 14.34 -16.31 -2.94
CA PRO A 619 14.02 -16.52 -1.52
C PRO A 619 14.19 -15.24 -0.68
N GLY A 620 13.28 -15.03 0.25
CA GLY A 620 13.27 -13.87 1.13
C GLY A 620 12.96 -12.55 0.43
N ALA A 621 12.66 -12.58 -0.87
CA ALA A 621 12.18 -11.40 -1.59
C ALA A 621 10.67 -11.31 -1.52
N GLU A 622 10.18 -10.09 -1.55
CA GLU A 622 8.80 -9.72 -1.81
C GLU A 622 8.61 -9.36 -3.29
N THR A 623 7.41 -9.57 -3.82
CA THR A 623 7.01 -9.08 -5.15
C THR A 623 6.18 -7.82 -4.97
N CYS A 624 6.68 -6.66 -5.41
CA CYS A 624 6.00 -5.37 -5.23
C CYS A 624 5.74 -4.66 -6.54
N GLY A 625 4.85 -3.66 -6.49
CA GLY A 625 4.61 -2.67 -7.50
C GLY A 625 4.33 -3.21 -8.91
N PRO A 626 3.45 -4.21 -9.10
CA PRO A 626 3.17 -4.75 -10.43
C PRO A 626 2.60 -3.65 -11.33
N PHE A 627 3.30 -3.34 -12.43
CA PHE A 627 2.91 -2.32 -13.37
C PHE A 627 2.84 -2.88 -14.79
N LEU A 628 1.63 -2.96 -15.35
CA LEU A 628 1.43 -3.37 -16.74
C LEU A 628 1.45 -2.13 -17.64
N THR A 629 2.21 -2.21 -18.74
CA THR A 629 2.25 -1.11 -19.71
C THR A 629 0.91 -0.96 -20.44
N GLY A 630 0.57 0.25 -20.88
CA GLY A 630 -0.72 0.53 -21.53
C GLY A 630 -0.95 -0.23 -22.84
N ASP A 631 0.06 -0.93 -23.38
CA ASP A 631 -0.04 -1.84 -24.52
C ASP A 631 -0.09 -3.33 -24.13
N ASP A 632 -0.08 -3.63 -22.83
CA ASP A 632 -0.02 -4.97 -22.20
C ASP A 632 1.16 -5.83 -22.67
N ARG A 633 2.23 -5.24 -23.23
CA ARG A 633 3.39 -6.00 -23.72
C ARG A 633 4.45 -6.26 -22.67
N SER A 634 4.38 -5.53 -21.56
CA SER A 634 5.36 -5.62 -20.47
C SER A 634 4.66 -5.57 -19.13
N VAL A 635 5.09 -6.39 -18.20
CA VAL A 635 4.83 -6.21 -16.77
C VAL A 635 6.15 -5.97 -16.07
N PHE A 636 6.19 -4.88 -15.29
CA PHE A 636 7.28 -4.57 -14.40
C PHE A 636 6.91 -5.04 -13.00
N VAL A 637 7.88 -5.55 -12.26
CA VAL A 637 7.77 -5.81 -10.83
C VAL A 637 9.02 -5.36 -10.12
N ALA A 638 8.89 -4.95 -8.88
CA ALA A 638 9.97 -4.76 -7.96
C ALA A 638 10.24 -6.09 -7.24
N VAL A 639 11.50 -6.52 -7.23
CA VAL A 639 12.02 -7.58 -6.38
C VAL A 639 12.63 -6.90 -5.18
N GLN A 640 11.87 -6.84 -4.09
CA GLN A 640 12.27 -6.16 -2.87
C GLN A 640 13.04 -7.14 -1.97
N HIS A 641 14.03 -6.69 -1.26
CA HIS A 641 14.84 -7.38 -0.25
C HIS A 641 15.20 -8.86 -0.52
N PRO A 642 15.69 -9.25 -1.71
CA PRO A 642 16.07 -10.64 -1.95
C PRO A 642 17.11 -11.09 -0.90
N GLY A 643 16.93 -12.32 -0.39
CA GLY A 643 17.79 -12.88 0.65
C GLY A 643 17.52 -12.35 2.07
N GLU A 644 16.44 -11.65 2.33
CA GLU A 644 16.03 -11.23 3.68
C GLU A 644 15.51 -12.42 4.48
N VAL A 645 16.43 -13.23 4.94
CA VAL A 645 16.17 -14.44 5.72
C VAL A 645 16.97 -14.38 7.02
N THR A 646 16.39 -14.88 8.13
CA THR A 646 17.06 -14.90 9.44
C THR A 646 18.45 -15.54 9.37
N GLY A 647 19.48 -14.79 9.80
CA GLY A 647 20.88 -15.23 9.79
C GLY A 647 21.65 -14.86 8.51
N ALA A 648 20.98 -14.39 7.45
CA ALA A 648 21.67 -13.91 6.26
C ALA A 648 22.30 -12.51 6.51
N THR A 649 23.41 -12.28 5.85
CA THR A 649 24.13 -11.01 5.81
C THR A 649 24.75 -10.86 4.43
N ILE A 650 25.25 -9.67 4.08
CA ILE A 650 25.99 -9.49 2.82
C ILE A 650 27.26 -10.38 2.76
N ASP A 651 27.87 -10.70 3.92
CA ASP A 651 29.04 -11.57 4.01
C ASP A 651 28.67 -13.07 3.96
N ASN A 652 27.41 -13.43 4.23
CA ASN A 652 26.87 -14.79 4.15
C ASN A 652 25.43 -14.73 3.60
N PRO A 653 25.26 -14.45 2.29
CA PRO A 653 23.96 -14.20 1.69
C PRO A 653 23.11 -15.46 1.56
N ALA A 654 21.80 -15.34 1.79
CA ALA A 654 20.82 -16.40 1.50
C ALA A 654 20.38 -16.39 0.03
N SER A 655 20.59 -15.29 -0.68
CA SER A 655 20.37 -15.13 -2.13
C SER A 655 21.57 -14.42 -2.73
N THR A 656 21.95 -14.82 -3.93
CA THR A 656 23.00 -14.15 -4.72
C THR A 656 22.43 -13.46 -5.97
N TRP A 657 21.10 -13.43 -6.07
CA TRP A 657 20.42 -12.78 -7.18
C TRP A 657 20.56 -11.25 -7.14
N PRO A 658 20.71 -10.53 -8.28
CA PRO A 658 20.67 -11.05 -9.66
C PRO A 658 22.06 -11.35 -10.27
N ASP A 659 23.16 -10.95 -9.63
CA ASP A 659 24.50 -10.92 -10.26
C ASP A 659 25.41 -12.09 -9.84
N GLY A 660 24.99 -12.93 -8.90
CA GLY A 660 25.74 -14.10 -8.42
C GLY A 660 26.79 -13.78 -7.34
N ASP A 661 26.79 -12.56 -6.79
CA ASP A 661 27.69 -12.12 -5.70
C ASP A 661 26.93 -12.00 -4.35
N PHE A 662 26.10 -10.98 -4.21
CA PHE A 662 25.20 -10.76 -3.06
C PHE A 662 23.86 -10.24 -3.56
N ALA A 663 22.83 -10.36 -2.73
CA ALA A 663 21.48 -9.97 -3.08
C ALA A 663 21.35 -8.46 -3.31
N LYS A 664 20.66 -8.05 -4.38
CA LYS A 664 20.38 -6.64 -4.71
C LYS A 664 18.91 -6.47 -5.07
N PRO A 665 18.17 -5.66 -4.34
CA PRO A 665 16.83 -5.26 -4.79
C PRO A 665 16.87 -4.67 -6.20
N ALA A 666 15.92 -5.06 -7.06
CA ALA A 666 15.96 -4.68 -8.47
C ALA A 666 14.57 -4.58 -9.09
N VAL A 667 14.43 -3.75 -10.11
CA VAL A 667 13.28 -3.72 -11.00
C VAL A 667 13.49 -4.72 -12.13
N VAL A 668 12.50 -5.59 -12.35
CA VAL A 668 12.49 -6.57 -13.43
C VAL A 668 11.35 -6.28 -14.38
N VAL A 669 11.58 -6.45 -15.68
CA VAL A 669 10.54 -6.43 -16.70
C VAL A 669 10.39 -7.81 -17.31
N THR A 670 9.14 -8.25 -17.48
CA THR A 670 8.78 -9.52 -18.14
C THR A 670 7.97 -9.23 -19.40
N TRP A 671 8.19 -10.01 -20.45
CA TRP A 671 7.48 -9.90 -21.73
C TRP A 671 7.32 -11.26 -22.40
N ARG A 672 6.39 -11.35 -23.39
CA ARG A 672 6.26 -12.54 -24.22
C ARG A 672 7.29 -12.55 -25.35
N LEU A 673 7.88 -13.71 -25.61
CA LEU A 673 8.88 -13.92 -26.68
C LEU A 673 8.30 -13.69 -28.07
N ASP A 674 7.02 -13.95 -28.28
CA ASP A 674 6.31 -13.73 -29.56
C ASP A 674 5.77 -12.30 -29.73
N GLY A 675 5.96 -11.43 -28.72
CA GLY A 675 5.49 -10.05 -28.71
C GLY A 675 3.99 -9.89 -28.42
N GLY A 676 3.31 -10.95 -27.96
CA GLY A 676 1.91 -10.91 -27.51
C GLY A 676 1.72 -10.15 -26.21
N ALA A 677 0.45 -10.03 -25.77
CA ALA A 677 0.11 -9.39 -24.50
C ALA A 677 0.48 -10.28 -23.30
N ILE A 678 0.83 -9.67 -22.18
CA ILE A 678 1.02 -10.33 -20.89
C ILE A 678 -0.32 -10.99 -20.49
N GLY A 679 -0.23 -12.21 -19.95
CA GLY A 679 -1.40 -12.99 -19.54
C GLY A 679 -2.04 -13.82 -20.66
N SER A 680 -1.73 -13.54 -21.90
CA SER A 680 -2.31 -14.25 -23.05
C SER A 680 -1.51 -15.48 -23.47
#